data_bef915d83a847ed8517e45438fa3db86
#
_entry.id   bef915d83a847ed8517e45438fa3db86
#
_cell.length_a   1.000
_cell.length_b   1.000
_cell.length_c   1.000
_cell.angle_alpha   90.00
_cell.angle_beta   90.00
_cell.angle_gamma   90.00
#
_symmetry.space_group_name_H-M   'P 1'
#
loop_
_entity.id
_entity.type
_entity.pdbx_description
1 polymer ?
#
loop_
_entity_poly.entity_id
_entity_poly.type
_entity_poly.pdbx_seq_one_letter_code
_entity_poly.pdbx_strand_id
1 'polypeptide(L)'
;MPSLASLHQALLHQTSATRSELRPIDERVVVSGLTHDSRQVQEGWLYVVLPGRATHGARFIPQALARGAVAIAAPEGLDSSMIPDDTPVLWLANPRLEMAWLSEWVWGSPQRSLSLIGVTGTNGKTTTTSVLAEILERADGDVGLLGTIATRGGGRAEASSMTTLESPALHQRFAELVEAGVQRCVMEVSSIGVAEERVAASRFDRVAFLNLSEDHLDYHEDMEAYLNAKLRLFHELVAPEALAVVNVDDLVSERVCDAVREAGVALWRLSAKRALSDDEATQGGVEVYWRSLTVSASGLSGELVTPRGSYRLRSPLLGAFNAYNIASAVAIAGSLDVNERAILSGVEACVVSGRMQRAHPSRAPVTRPYPSVLVDYAHTPDALTRALEALRPLCSGRLLCLFGCGGDRDAHKRPLMGRASVGADLVILTSDNPRFEDPAQIIQEALAGCLEGGLSVSPTPRAGAVWTHLDRARAIETAVSLMAPDDLLLIAGKGHEPYQEVRGERARFDDVERASLALDAWVSDDEKVASGMSTEALCEASEGEVRYGAHRRLTGGEIDTRRLMEGHAFFCVQGARDGHDFALNALERGAGAIVTRRGWAPDDPEQWTEALARHHAVWVEVDDPEEALRSVASQHRERLFTGVLIGLTGSNGKTSTKELLASALSQRGPTVATEGNFNNHLGVPLTLLRLRPQHRFAVIEMGMSARGEIALLTRLAKPHVGVITTVASAHLE
;
A
#
# COMPACT_ATOMS: atom_id res chain seq x y z
N MET A 1 -19.13 14.09 37.09
CA MET A 1 -19.30 15.16 36.10
C MET A 1 -19.09 16.50 36.79
N PRO A 2 -18.20 17.35 36.31
CA PRO A 2 -17.91 18.65 36.92
C PRO A 2 -19.00 19.66 36.61
N SER A 3 -19.14 20.67 37.50
CA SER A 3 -19.96 21.84 37.17
C SER A 3 -19.14 22.85 36.32
N LEU A 4 -19.84 23.67 35.54
CA LEU A 4 -19.19 24.74 34.76
C LEU A 4 -18.34 25.68 35.65
N ALA A 5 -18.82 25.97 36.86
CA ALA A 5 -18.11 26.75 37.85
C ALA A 5 -16.80 26.06 38.29
N SER A 6 -16.82 24.73 38.51
CA SER A 6 -15.58 24.01 38.88
C SER A 6 -14.56 23.98 37.77
N LEU A 7 -15.01 23.84 36.50
CA LEU A 7 -14.14 23.90 35.34
C LEU A 7 -13.48 25.28 35.18
N HIS A 8 -14.24 26.35 35.41
CA HIS A 8 -13.71 27.70 35.41
C HIS A 8 -12.65 27.91 36.50
N GLN A 9 -12.90 27.51 37.72
CA GLN A 9 -11.94 27.58 38.82
C GLN A 9 -10.66 26.82 38.51
N ALA A 10 -10.77 25.61 37.92
CA ALA A 10 -9.64 24.83 37.51
C ALA A 10 -8.79 25.51 36.40
N LEU A 11 -9.44 26.15 35.43
CA LEU A 11 -8.72 26.96 34.42
C LEU A 11 -7.96 28.12 35.04
N LEU A 12 -8.55 28.87 35.97
CA LEU A 12 -7.88 29.97 36.65
C LEU A 12 -6.62 29.53 37.41
N HIS A 13 -6.60 28.31 37.94
CA HIS A 13 -5.43 27.77 38.62
C HIS A 13 -4.34 27.27 37.66
N GLN A 14 -4.75 26.77 36.47
CA GLN A 14 -3.84 26.14 35.52
C GLN A 14 -3.20 27.12 34.53
N THR A 15 -3.96 28.13 34.12
CA THR A 15 -3.49 29.19 33.22
C THR A 15 -3.28 30.45 34.02
N SER A 16 -2.13 31.15 33.88
CA SER A 16 -1.93 32.47 34.43
C SER A 16 -2.81 33.55 33.74
N ALA A 17 -3.90 33.10 33.09
CA ALA A 17 -4.86 33.93 32.41
C ALA A 17 -5.62 34.81 33.42
N THR A 18 -5.44 36.10 33.30
CA THR A 18 -5.96 37.10 34.22
C THR A 18 -7.43 37.46 34.05
N ARG A 19 -8.11 36.86 33.05
CA ARG A 19 -9.52 37.15 32.74
C ARG A 19 -10.19 35.97 32.06
N SER A 20 -10.71 35.06 32.87
CA SER A 20 -11.86 34.27 32.41
C SER A 20 -13.09 34.83 33.09
N GLU A 21 -13.83 35.71 32.43
CA GLU A 21 -15.14 36.18 32.92
C GLU A 21 -16.18 35.13 32.56
N LEU A 22 -16.92 34.67 33.57
CA LEU A 22 -18.16 33.95 33.36
C LEU A 22 -19.32 34.93 33.36
N ARG A 23 -20.18 34.92 32.32
CA ARG A 23 -21.52 35.47 32.46
C ARG A 23 -22.28 34.67 33.51
N PRO A 24 -23.32 35.20 34.15
CA PRO A 24 -23.85 34.64 35.39
C PRO A 24 -23.95 33.12 35.36
N ILE A 25 -23.17 32.48 36.25
CA ILE A 25 -23.08 31.04 36.38
C ILE A 25 -24.23 30.59 37.28
N ASP A 26 -25.09 29.75 36.75
CA ASP A 26 -25.78 28.83 37.62
C ASP A 26 -24.77 27.74 38.02
N GLU A 27 -24.35 27.70 39.31
CA GLU A 27 -23.44 26.66 39.83
C GLU A 27 -23.96 25.25 39.59
N ARG A 28 -25.23 25.13 39.17
CA ARG A 28 -25.94 23.87 38.86
C ARG A 28 -25.70 23.36 37.44
N VAL A 29 -25.12 24.16 36.56
CA VAL A 29 -24.80 23.69 35.17
C VAL A 29 -23.74 22.61 35.23
N VAL A 30 -24.14 21.36 35.01
CA VAL A 30 -23.26 20.18 34.97
C VAL A 30 -22.86 19.90 33.51
N VAL A 31 -21.58 19.71 33.27
CA VAL A 31 -21.03 19.38 31.95
C VAL A 31 -20.74 17.89 31.88
N SER A 32 -21.43 17.17 30.98
CA SER A 32 -21.29 15.73 30.80
C SER A 32 -20.30 15.32 29.70
N GLY A 33 -19.88 16.25 28.85
CA GLY A 33 -18.92 16.04 27.77
C GLY A 33 -18.60 17.38 27.09
N LEU A 34 -17.66 17.38 26.16
CA LEU A 34 -17.37 18.56 25.35
C LEU A 34 -16.91 18.17 23.93
N THR A 35 -17.09 19.11 23.03
CA THR A 35 -16.61 18.98 21.64
C THR A 35 -16.48 20.36 21.00
N HIS A 36 -15.61 20.47 19.97
CA HIS A 36 -15.52 21.62 19.07
C HIS A 36 -16.28 21.39 17.75
N ASP A 37 -16.82 20.18 17.52
CA ASP A 37 -17.64 19.86 16.37
C ASP A 37 -19.12 19.92 16.73
N SER A 38 -19.83 20.93 16.25
CA SER A 38 -21.25 21.15 16.51
C SER A 38 -22.15 19.97 16.13
N ARG A 39 -21.70 19.10 15.21
CA ARG A 39 -22.42 17.90 14.75
C ARG A 39 -22.38 16.76 15.78
N GLN A 40 -21.35 16.77 16.66
CA GLN A 40 -21.12 15.76 17.69
C GLN A 40 -21.70 16.16 19.06
N VAL A 41 -22.18 17.37 19.20
CA VAL A 41 -22.80 17.84 20.46
C VAL A 41 -23.94 16.93 20.87
N GLN A 42 -23.96 16.55 22.15
CA GLN A 42 -25.03 15.80 22.83
C GLN A 42 -25.58 16.66 23.96
N GLU A 43 -26.76 16.26 24.49
CA GLU A 43 -27.40 16.93 25.61
C GLU A 43 -26.48 16.98 26.84
N GLY A 44 -26.33 18.14 27.44
CA GLY A 44 -25.45 18.35 28.59
C GLY A 44 -23.99 18.64 28.25
N TRP A 45 -23.62 18.78 26.97
CA TRP A 45 -22.24 19.03 26.55
C TRP A 45 -21.87 20.51 26.50
N LEU A 46 -20.59 20.78 26.65
CA LEU A 46 -19.96 22.08 26.40
C LEU A 46 -19.49 22.15 24.94
N TYR A 47 -19.94 23.16 24.21
CA TYR A 47 -19.43 23.41 22.85
C TYR A 47 -18.26 24.40 22.89
N VAL A 48 -17.09 24.00 22.38
CA VAL A 48 -15.89 24.83 22.30
C VAL A 48 -15.76 25.48 20.94
N VAL A 49 -15.77 26.81 20.92
CA VAL A 49 -15.62 27.62 19.71
C VAL A 49 -14.15 27.77 19.38
N LEU A 50 -13.69 27.18 18.27
CA LEU A 50 -12.34 27.36 17.78
C LEU A 50 -12.32 28.30 16.57
N PRO A 51 -11.31 29.20 16.47
CA PRO A 51 -11.02 29.89 15.22
C PRO A 51 -10.46 28.88 14.21
N GLY A 52 -11.17 28.64 13.10
CA GLY A 52 -10.74 27.73 12.05
C GLY A 52 -10.09 28.46 10.87
N ARG A 53 -9.19 27.80 10.15
CA ARG A 53 -8.54 28.36 8.93
C ARG A 53 -9.55 28.68 7.82
N ALA A 54 -10.57 27.84 7.63
CA ALA A 54 -11.58 27.99 6.58
C ALA A 54 -12.90 28.58 7.09
N THR A 55 -13.30 28.28 8.35
CA THR A 55 -14.59 28.69 8.90
C THR A 55 -14.48 28.84 10.42
N HIS A 56 -14.96 29.97 10.97
CA HIS A 56 -14.95 30.22 12.40
C HIS A 56 -16.06 29.42 13.10
N GLY A 57 -15.71 28.73 14.21
CA GLY A 57 -16.61 27.86 14.98
C GLY A 57 -17.85 28.58 15.52
N ALA A 58 -17.80 29.90 15.74
CA ALA A 58 -18.92 30.70 16.21
C ALA A 58 -20.16 30.61 15.31
N ARG A 59 -19.99 30.42 14.02
CA ARG A 59 -21.09 30.24 13.05
C ARG A 59 -21.99 29.06 13.42
N PHE A 60 -21.48 28.07 14.15
CA PHE A 60 -22.19 26.83 14.51
C PHE A 60 -22.76 26.83 15.92
N ILE A 61 -22.67 27.97 16.66
CA ILE A 61 -23.27 28.09 18.01
C ILE A 61 -24.76 27.76 18.00
N PRO A 62 -25.60 28.30 17.07
CA PRO A 62 -27.02 27.95 17.05
C PRO A 62 -27.28 26.47 16.86
N GLN A 63 -26.45 25.80 16.04
CA GLN A 63 -26.56 24.36 15.84
C GLN A 63 -26.18 23.56 17.09
N ALA A 64 -25.12 23.98 17.79
CA ALA A 64 -24.69 23.34 19.03
C ALA A 64 -25.75 23.45 20.13
N LEU A 65 -26.33 24.63 20.32
CA LEU A 65 -27.39 24.87 21.28
C LEU A 65 -28.67 24.05 20.92
N ALA A 66 -29.06 24.01 19.65
CA ALA A 66 -30.17 23.21 19.19
C ALA A 66 -29.97 21.69 19.41
N ARG A 67 -28.72 21.22 19.56
CA ARG A 67 -28.38 19.84 19.91
C ARG A 67 -28.24 19.58 21.41
N GLY A 68 -28.47 20.59 22.25
CA GLY A 68 -28.46 20.42 23.69
C GLY A 68 -27.12 20.82 24.36
N ALA A 69 -26.28 21.65 23.72
CA ALA A 69 -25.18 22.25 24.44
C ALA A 69 -25.68 23.08 25.60
N VAL A 70 -25.18 22.84 26.81
CA VAL A 70 -25.58 23.55 28.03
C VAL A 70 -24.79 24.82 28.31
N ALA A 71 -23.66 24.96 27.63
CA ALA A 71 -22.77 26.12 27.73
C ALA A 71 -21.89 26.21 26.47
N ILE A 72 -21.36 27.39 26.24
CA ILE A 72 -20.39 27.72 25.18
C ILE A 72 -19.06 28.09 25.81
N ALA A 73 -17.96 27.51 25.34
CA ALA A 73 -16.61 27.99 25.61
C ALA A 73 -16.11 28.76 24.38
N ALA A 74 -15.88 30.05 24.48
CA ALA A 74 -15.63 30.93 23.36
C ALA A 74 -14.29 31.73 23.54
N PRO A 75 -13.58 32.02 22.44
CA PRO A 75 -12.37 32.81 22.52
C PRO A 75 -12.68 34.23 23.02
N GLU A 76 -11.80 34.79 23.86
CA GLU A 76 -11.82 36.22 24.24
C GLU A 76 -11.82 37.05 22.95
N GLY A 77 -12.70 38.09 22.93
CA GLY A 77 -12.85 38.96 21.76
C GLY A 77 -13.85 38.48 20.72
N LEU A 78 -14.51 37.33 20.90
CA LEU A 78 -15.69 36.97 20.09
C LEU A 78 -16.82 37.96 20.36
N ASP A 79 -17.51 38.45 19.32
CA ASP A 79 -18.69 39.29 19.48
C ASP A 79 -19.77 38.54 20.28
N SER A 80 -20.04 39.06 21.49
CA SER A 80 -20.99 38.45 22.43
C SER A 80 -22.43 38.40 21.88
N SER A 81 -22.76 39.20 20.86
CA SER A 81 -24.07 39.16 20.20
C SER A 81 -24.32 37.90 19.40
N MET A 82 -23.25 37.13 19.12
CA MET A 82 -23.35 35.79 18.45
C MET A 82 -23.84 34.71 19.42
N ILE A 83 -23.91 34.98 20.72
CA ILE A 83 -24.30 33.99 21.74
C ILE A 83 -25.58 34.51 22.43
N PRO A 84 -26.67 33.74 22.49
CA PRO A 84 -27.90 34.14 23.19
C PRO A 84 -27.60 34.59 24.65
N ASP A 85 -28.32 35.60 25.14
CA ASP A 85 -28.04 36.23 26.44
C ASP A 85 -28.25 35.27 27.65
N ASP A 86 -29.08 34.27 27.51
CA ASP A 86 -29.39 33.25 28.52
C ASP A 86 -28.40 32.05 28.50
N THR A 87 -27.48 32.03 27.57
CA THR A 87 -26.52 30.93 27.42
C THR A 87 -25.30 31.17 28.34
N PRO A 88 -24.94 30.22 29.22
CA PRO A 88 -23.69 30.28 30.00
C PRO A 88 -22.46 30.26 29.07
N VAL A 89 -21.52 31.21 29.33
CA VAL A 89 -20.30 31.36 28.50
C VAL A 89 -19.06 31.28 29.36
N LEU A 90 -18.12 30.44 28.95
CA LEU A 90 -16.77 30.38 29.46
C LEU A 90 -15.82 31.04 28.43
N TRP A 91 -15.20 32.17 28.79
CA TRP A 91 -14.27 32.87 27.90
C TRP A 91 -12.88 32.27 28.00
N LEU A 92 -12.25 32.00 26.86
CA LEU A 92 -10.96 31.32 26.73
C LEU A 92 -9.91 32.29 26.13
N ALA A 93 -8.76 32.44 26.81
CA ALA A 93 -7.64 33.20 26.31
C ALA A 93 -6.85 32.44 25.23
N ASN A 94 -6.65 31.16 25.46
CA ASN A 94 -6.04 30.25 24.48
C ASN A 94 -6.97 29.02 24.24
N PRO A 95 -7.94 29.12 23.30
CA PRO A 95 -9.00 28.14 23.15
C PRO A 95 -8.53 26.70 22.93
N ARG A 96 -7.42 26.48 22.20
CA ARG A 96 -6.92 25.12 21.95
C ARG A 96 -6.29 24.49 23.19
N LEU A 97 -5.41 25.24 23.85
CA LEU A 97 -4.75 24.79 25.08
C LEU A 97 -5.78 24.53 26.18
N GLU A 98 -6.70 25.48 26.38
CA GLU A 98 -7.71 25.40 27.42
C GLU A 98 -8.76 24.33 27.14
N MET A 99 -9.07 24.08 25.86
CA MET A 99 -9.87 22.92 25.45
C MET A 99 -9.23 21.60 25.85
N ALA A 100 -7.90 21.50 25.78
CA ALA A 100 -7.22 20.27 26.21
C ALA A 100 -7.38 20.04 27.72
N TRP A 101 -7.19 21.08 28.53
CA TRP A 101 -7.41 20.99 29.99
C TRP A 101 -8.86 20.74 30.38
N LEU A 102 -9.81 21.41 29.74
CA LEU A 102 -11.24 21.15 29.93
C LEU A 102 -11.58 19.71 29.59
N SER A 103 -11.00 19.17 28.51
CA SER A 103 -11.21 17.78 28.12
C SER A 103 -10.73 16.81 29.20
N GLU A 104 -9.54 17.03 29.75
CA GLU A 104 -9.01 16.22 30.84
C GLU A 104 -9.99 16.20 32.03
N TRP A 105 -10.43 17.37 32.47
CA TRP A 105 -11.26 17.45 33.70
C TRP A 105 -12.67 16.97 33.50
N VAL A 106 -13.32 17.22 32.37
CA VAL A 106 -14.67 16.74 32.06
C VAL A 106 -14.72 15.21 32.06
N TRP A 107 -13.68 14.57 31.54
CA TRP A 107 -13.57 13.11 31.53
C TRP A 107 -12.93 12.51 32.79
N GLY A 108 -12.69 13.32 33.83
CA GLY A 108 -12.21 12.84 35.15
C GLY A 108 -10.71 12.51 35.19
N SER A 109 -9.89 13.17 34.37
CA SER A 109 -8.43 13.01 34.30
C SER A 109 -7.98 11.55 34.04
N PRO A 110 -8.54 10.88 33.02
CA PRO A 110 -8.36 9.43 32.82
C PRO A 110 -6.92 9.03 32.56
N GLN A 111 -6.11 9.91 31.94
CA GLN A 111 -4.69 9.66 31.67
C GLN A 111 -3.84 9.46 32.95
N ARG A 112 -4.32 9.85 34.13
CA ARG A 112 -3.62 9.59 35.41
C ARG A 112 -3.70 8.12 35.82
N SER A 113 -4.62 7.37 35.25
CA SER A 113 -4.81 5.92 35.48
C SER A 113 -4.25 5.07 34.33
N LEU A 114 -3.67 5.70 33.30
CA LEU A 114 -3.08 5.03 32.16
C LEU A 114 -1.58 5.30 32.11
N SER A 115 -0.77 4.28 31.85
CA SER A 115 0.60 4.50 31.43
C SER A 115 0.61 4.90 29.95
N LEU A 116 0.90 6.19 29.69
CA LEU A 116 0.90 6.74 28.34
C LEU A 116 2.27 6.62 27.68
N ILE A 117 2.29 6.11 26.46
CA ILE A 117 3.49 5.92 25.66
C ILE A 117 3.34 6.69 24.35
N GLY A 118 4.21 7.69 24.12
CA GLY A 118 4.18 8.55 22.95
C GLY A 118 5.31 8.27 21.97
N VAL A 119 5.01 8.09 20.69
CA VAL A 119 6.02 7.89 19.63
C VAL A 119 5.93 9.02 18.62
N THR A 120 7.05 9.71 18.38
CA THR A 120 7.15 10.77 17.37
C THR A 120 8.31 10.54 16.40
N GLY A 121 8.24 11.19 15.26
CA GLY A 121 9.18 11.13 14.15
C GLY A 121 8.49 11.51 12.84
N THR A 122 9.21 11.74 11.78
CA THR A 122 8.59 11.89 10.45
C THR A 122 8.05 10.54 10.00
N ASN A 123 8.88 9.51 10.02
CA ASN A 123 8.56 8.15 9.59
C ASN A 123 8.67 7.13 10.74
N GLY A 124 7.99 5.98 10.63
CA GLY A 124 8.11 4.85 11.55
C GLY A 124 7.16 4.84 12.75
N LYS A 125 6.43 5.93 13.04
CA LYS A 125 5.50 6.03 14.17
C LYS A 125 4.53 4.85 14.24
N THR A 126 3.77 4.64 13.19
CA THR A 126 2.76 3.58 13.08
C THR A 126 3.35 2.19 13.28
N THR A 127 4.51 1.93 12.68
CA THR A 127 5.18 0.64 12.83
C THR A 127 5.66 0.42 14.25
N THR A 128 6.31 1.42 14.85
CA THR A 128 6.81 1.34 16.23
C THR A 128 5.68 1.14 17.23
N THR A 129 4.60 1.92 17.12
CA THR A 129 3.43 1.79 17.98
C THR A 129 2.71 0.46 17.80
N SER A 130 2.64 -0.07 16.59
CA SER A 130 2.05 -1.38 16.30
C SER A 130 2.86 -2.53 16.89
N VAL A 131 4.21 -2.51 16.72
CA VAL A 131 5.11 -3.51 17.32
C VAL A 131 5.00 -3.47 18.84
N LEU A 132 5.03 -2.27 19.43
CA LEU A 132 4.93 -2.11 20.87
C LEU A 132 3.57 -2.59 21.41
N ALA A 133 2.46 -2.21 20.75
CA ALA A 133 1.13 -2.67 21.15
C ALA A 133 1.03 -4.20 21.10
N GLU A 134 1.52 -4.84 20.03
CA GLU A 134 1.53 -6.30 19.90
C GLU A 134 2.33 -6.99 21.00
N ILE A 135 3.47 -6.41 21.41
CA ILE A 135 4.27 -6.89 22.55
C ILE A 135 3.49 -6.77 23.87
N LEU A 136 2.89 -5.59 24.11
CA LEU A 136 2.16 -5.31 25.35
C LEU A 136 0.89 -6.13 25.46
N GLU A 137 0.15 -6.34 24.37
CA GLU A 137 -1.04 -7.20 24.35
C GLU A 137 -0.73 -8.64 24.74
N ARG A 138 0.46 -9.15 24.38
CA ARG A 138 0.90 -10.49 24.79
C ARG A 138 1.34 -10.57 26.25
N ALA A 139 1.72 -9.45 26.83
CA ALA A 139 2.13 -9.36 28.22
C ALA A 139 0.94 -9.12 29.15
N ASP A 140 0.08 -8.18 28.82
CA ASP A 140 -0.90 -7.59 29.73
C ASP A 140 -2.35 -7.84 29.30
N GLY A 141 -2.59 -8.32 28.08
CA GLY A 141 -3.92 -8.41 27.48
C GLY A 141 -4.28 -7.15 26.67
N ASP A 142 -5.44 -6.57 26.90
CA ASP A 142 -5.93 -5.44 26.09
C ASP A 142 -5.13 -4.15 26.33
N VAL A 143 -4.73 -3.48 25.25
CA VAL A 143 -3.89 -2.27 25.25
C VAL A 143 -4.52 -1.21 24.35
N GLY A 144 -4.53 0.04 24.81
CA GLY A 144 -4.92 1.17 23.97
C GLY A 144 -3.88 1.43 22.88
N LEU A 145 -4.32 1.48 21.62
CA LEU A 145 -3.50 1.93 20.48
C LEU A 145 -4.22 3.06 19.76
N LEU A 146 -3.61 4.24 19.72
CA LEU A 146 -4.15 5.43 19.06
C LEU A 146 -3.17 5.88 17.98
N GLY A 147 -3.53 5.76 16.71
CA GLY A 147 -2.62 6.10 15.62
C GLY A 147 -3.31 6.27 14.28
N THR A 148 -2.51 6.35 13.22
CA THR A 148 -2.96 6.65 11.87
C THR A 148 -3.90 5.59 11.31
N ILE A 149 -3.63 4.31 11.59
CA ILE A 149 -4.39 3.18 11.01
C ILE A 149 -5.69 2.94 11.77
N ALA A 150 -5.60 2.89 13.10
CA ALA A 150 -6.72 2.53 13.95
C ALA A 150 -6.62 3.18 15.33
N THR A 151 -7.78 3.35 15.94
CA THR A 151 -7.97 3.57 17.36
C THR A 151 -8.56 2.29 17.94
N ARG A 152 -7.83 1.58 18.80
CA ARG A 152 -8.27 0.29 19.36
C ARG A 152 -7.95 0.14 20.85
N GLY A 153 -8.55 -0.83 21.51
CA GLY A 153 -8.47 -1.15 22.94
C GLY A 153 -9.82 -1.03 23.64
N GLY A 154 -9.96 -1.59 24.83
CA GLY A 154 -11.24 -1.61 25.54
C GLY A 154 -12.33 -2.40 24.82
N GLY A 155 -11.95 -3.44 24.06
CA GLY A 155 -12.88 -4.24 23.27
C GLY A 155 -13.44 -3.52 22.03
N ARG A 156 -12.91 -2.36 21.63
CA ARG A 156 -13.32 -1.59 20.45
C ARG A 156 -12.17 -1.39 19.49
N ALA A 157 -12.46 -1.37 18.20
CA ALA A 157 -11.52 -1.02 17.14
C ALA A 157 -12.25 -0.21 16.05
N GLU A 158 -11.73 0.95 15.73
CA GLU A 158 -12.29 1.88 14.76
C GLU A 158 -11.17 2.39 13.84
N ALA A 159 -11.51 2.65 12.57
CA ALA A 159 -10.59 3.32 11.66
C ALA A 159 -10.31 4.74 12.17
N SER A 160 -9.06 5.12 12.25
CA SER A 160 -8.68 6.46 12.71
C SER A 160 -8.96 7.50 11.62
N SER A 161 -9.44 8.67 12.04
CA SER A 161 -9.56 9.84 11.16
C SER A 161 -8.33 10.74 11.17
N MET A 162 -7.46 10.58 12.17
CA MET A 162 -6.29 11.41 12.42
C MET A 162 -5.18 10.61 13.11
N THR A 163 -3.92 10.95 12.84
CA THR A 163 -2.76 10.37 13.53
C THR A 163 -2.80 10.64 15.04
N THR A 164 -3.18 11.86 15.44
CA THR A 164 -3.33 12.28 16.84
C THR A 164 -4.70 12.94 16.98
N LEU A 165 -5.58 12.33 17.77
CA LEU A 165 -6.95 12.82 17.97
C LEU A 165 -7.00 14.22 18.56
N GLU A 166 -8.07 14.97 18.27
CA GLU A 166 -8.39 16.23 18.98
C GLU A 166 -8.63 15.95 20.47
N SER A 167 -8.24 16.90 21.32
CA SER A 167 -8.24 16.69 22.78
C SER A 167 -9.58 16.23 23.37
N PRO A 168 -10.78 16.67 22.91
CA PRO A 168 -12.04 16.11 23.38
C PRO A 168 -12.19 14.62 23.12
N ALA A 169 -11.92 14.19 21.90
CA ALA A 169 -12.00 12.80 21.51
C ALA A 169 -10.89 11.95 22.16
N LEU A 170 -9.70 12.54 22.33
CA LEU A 170 -8.55 11.88 22.98
C LEU A 170 -8.87 11.52 24.44
N HIS A 171 -9.31 12.50 25.24
CA HIS A 171 -9.60 12.28 26.67
C HIS A 171 -10.87 11.42 26.86
N GLN A 172 -11.86 11.53 25.98
CA GLN A 172 -12.98 10.60 25.95
C GLN A 172 -12.50 9.17 25.76
N ARG A 173 -11.60 8.96 24.79
CA ARG A 173 -11.05 7.64 24.52
C ARG A 173 -10.24 7.09 25.68
N PHE A 174 -9.44 7.95 26.35
CA PHE A 174 -8.74 7.56 27.59
C PHE A 174 -9.72 7.12 28.68
N ALA A 175 -10.84 7.82 28.87
CA ALA A 175 -11.85 7.43 29.85
C ALA A 175 -12.47 6.07 29.50
N GLU A 176 -12.82 5.83 28.26
CA GLU A 176 -13.33 4.53 27.78
C GLU A 176 -12.33 3.39 27.99
N LEU A 177 -11.03 3.63 27.79
CA LEU A 177 -9.97 2.64 28.05
C LEU A 177 -9.87 2.33 29.55
N VAL A 178 -9.91 3.34 30.40
CA VAL A 178 -9.88 3.17 31.86
C VAL A 178 -11.11 2.39 32.36
N GLU A 179 -12.30 2.73 31.88
CA GLU A 179 -13.54 2.03 32.19
C GLU A 179 -13.51 0.55 31.78
N ALA A 180 -12.83 0.23 30.69
CA ALA A 180 -12.61 -1.12 30.22
C ALA A 180 -11.48 -1.86 30.97
N GLY A 181 -10.81 -1.21 31.93
CA GLY A 181 -9.71 -1.82 32.71
C GLY A 181 -8.36 -1.84 32.02
N VAL A 182 -8.21 -1.14 30.90
CA VAL A 182 -6.93 -1.01 30.17
C VAL A 182 -5.96 -0.18 31.02
N GLN A 183 -4.72 -0.63 31.14
CA GLN A 183 -3.69 0.02 31.95
C GLN A 183 -2.67 0.82 31.14
N ARG A 184 -2.47 0.48 29.86
CA ARG A 184 -1.45 1.09 28.99
C ARG A 184 -2.07 1.58 27.70
N CYS A 185 -1.59 2.75 27.24
CA CYS A 185 -2.00 3.30 25.97
C CYS A 185 -0.78 3.77 25.17
N VAL A 186 -0.60 3.20 23.99
CA VAL A 186 0.43 3.55 23.03
C VAL A 186 -0.17 4.47 21.98
N MET A 187 0.48 5.59 21.71
CA MET A 187 -0.06 6.52 20.70
C MET A 187 1.00 7.18 19.83
N GLU A 188 0.60 7.43 18.59
CA GLU A 188 1.36 8.28 17.68
C GLU A 188 1.17 9.74 18.05
N VAL A 189 2.28 10.47 18.26
CA VAL A 189 2.29 11.90 18.55
C VAL A 189 2.85 12.65 17.35
N SER A 190 1.97 13.25 16.54
CA SER A 190 2.35 14.05 15.39
C SER A 190 2.76 15.47 15.80
N SER A 191 3.64 16.11 15.03
CA SER A 191 4.03 17.51 15.26
C SER A 191 2.84 18.46 15.19
N ILE A 192 1.92 18.23 14.24
CA ILE A 192 0.67 19.00 14.13
C ILE A 192 -0.18 18.80 15.38
N GLY A 193 -0.29 17.57 15.90
CA GLY A 193 -1.03 17.29 17.12
C GLY A 193 -0.47 18.02 18.35
N VAL A 194 0.86 18.17 18.42
CA VAL A 194 1.52 18.97 19.48
C VAL A 194 1.29 20.47 19.25
N ALA A 195 1.52 20.97 18.04
CA ALA A 195 1.35 22.39 17.71
C ALA A 195 -0.11 22.88 17.87
N GLU A 196 -1.08 21.99 17.62
CA GLU A 196 -2.51 22.25 17.79
C GLU A 196 -3.00 21.96 19.22
N GLU A 197 -2.11 21.79 20.19
CA GLU A 197 -2.36 21.57 21.62
C GLU A 197 -3.23 20.31 21.92
N ARG A 198 -3.31 19.35 21.00
CA ARG A 198 -4.20 18.18 21.15
C ARG A 198 -3.82 17.30 22.33
N VAL A 199 -2.53 17.28 22.67
CA VAL A 199 -1.94 16.45 23.74
C VAL A 199 -1.44 17.29 24.93
N ALA A 200 -1.75 18.60 24.99
CA ALA A 200 -1.21 19.53 26.00
C ALA A 200 -1.53 19.13 27.45
N ALA A 201 -2.70 18.53 27.69
CA ALA A 201 -3.10 18.02 29.00
C ALA A 201 -2.63 16.57 29.28
N SER A 202 -1.90 15.94 28.35
CA SER A 202 -1.37 14.58 28.56
C SER A 202 0.03 14.61 29.17
N ARG A 203 0.40 13.55 29.91
CA ARG A 203 1.74 13.33 30.42
C ARG A 203 2.19 11.91 30.09
N PHE A 204 3.32 11.78 29.39
CA PHE A 204 3.82 10.52 28.87
C PHE A 204 4.88 9.91 29.79
N ASP A 205 4.71 8.65 30.17
CA ASP A 205 5.68 7.91 30.98
C ASP A 205 6.85 7.41 30.13
N ARG A 206 6.60 7.14 28.85
CA ARG A 206 7.61 6.71 27.88
C ARG A 206 7.42 7.45 26.58
N VAL A 207 8.55 7.92 26.01
CA VAL A 207 8.53 8.60 24.73
C VAL A 207 9.64 8.07 23.82
N ALA A 208 9.40 8.07 22.51
CA ALA A 208 10.40 7.72 21.52
C ALA A 208 10.53 8.78 20.43
N PHE A 209 11.78 9.12 20.07
CA PHE A 209 12.13 9.89 18.88
C PHE A 209 12.74 8.97 17.84
N LEU A 210 12.12 8.90 16.65
CA LEU A 210 12.56 8.02 15.57
C LEU A 210 13.45 8.72 14.55
N ASN A 211 13.01 9.85 14.00
CA ASN A 211 13.73 10.60 12.95
C ASN A 211 13.06 11.93 12.64
N LEU A 212 13.80 12.78 11.91
CA LEU A 212 13.29 14.00 11.29
C LEU A 212 13.74 14.07 9.84
N SER A 213 12.82 14.17 8.91
CA SER A 213 13.07 14.48 7.49
C SER A 213 12.03 15.48 6.99
N GLU A 214 12.25 16.05 5.82
CA GLU A 214 11.36 17.05 5.24
C GLU A 214 9.94 16.50 5.05
N ASP A 215 8.99 17.10 5.76
CA ASP A 215 7.56 16.81 5.68
C ASP A 215 6.77 17.95 6.34
N HIS A 216 5.47 18.05 6.06
CA HIS A 216 4.56 19.00 6.72
C HIS A 216 4.96 20.49 6.66
N LEU A 217 5.75 20.91 5.65
CA LEU A 217 6.10 22.33 5.45
C LEU A 217 4.92 23.15 4.88
N ASP A 218 3.84 22.52 4.52
CA ASP A 218 2.54 23.15 4.26
C ASP A 218 1.84 23.62 5.55
N TYR A 219 2.24 23.07 6.69
CA TYR A 219 1.73 23.44 8.02
C TYR A 219 2.75 24.22 8.84
N HIS A 220 3.98 23.70 8.96
CA HIS A 220 5.09 24.34 9.69
C HIS A 220 5.81 25.31 8.75
N GLU A 221 6.19 26.48 9.26
CA GLU A 221 6.86 27.52 8.46
C GLU A 221 8.20 27.03 7.88
N ASP A 222 8.93 26.24 8.67
CA ASP A 222 10.23 25.68 8.30
C ASP A 222 10.55 24.39 9.10
N MET A 223 11.70 23.79 8.83
CA MET A 223 12.20 22.60 9.52
C MET A 223 12.51 22.86 11.01
N GLU A 224 12.84 24.10 11.39
CA GLU A 224 13.11 24.47 12.77
C GLU A 224 11.81 24.49 13.59
N ALA A 225 10.75 25.10 13.07
CA ALA A 225 9.42 25.08 13.66
C ALA A 225 8.87 23.65 13.77
N TYR A 226 9.14 22.82 12.74
CA TYR A 226 8.76 21.41 12.72
C TYR A 226 9.48 20.62 13.82
N LEU A 227 10.80 20.81 13.99
CA LEU A 227 11.57 20.18 15.07
C LEU A 227 11.08 20.67 16.44
N ASN A 228 10.93 21.97 16.63
CA ASN A 228 10.51 22.55 17.91
C ASN A 228 9.14 22.02 18.37
N ALA A 229 8.20 21.82 17.45
CA ALA A 229 6.94 21.15 17.78
C ALA A 229 7.15 19.74 18.34
N LYS A 230 8.08 18.94 17.76
CA LYS A 230 8.38 17.59 18.27
C LYS A 230 9.13 17.63 19.61
N LEU A 231 10.04 18.59 19.82
CA LEU A 231 10.80 18.71 21.07
C LEU A 231 9.90 18.88 22.28
N ARG A 232 8.74 19.56 22.13
CA ARG A 232 7.78 19.73 23.23
C ARG A 232 7.34 18.39 23.86
N LEU A 233 7.32 17.30 23.09
CA LEU A 233 7.01 15.96 23.63
C LEU A 233 8.04 15.54 24.71
N PHE A 234 9.31 15.97 24.61
CA PHE A 234 10.43 15.50 25.42
C PHE A 234 10.72 16.38 26.63
N HIS A 235 10.23 17.62 26.67
CA HIS A 235 10.47 18.52 27.81
C HIS A 235 9.17 19.08 28.45
N GLU A 236 8.05 19.23 27.69
CA GLU A 236 6.81 19.76 28.25
C GLU A 236 5.80 18.68 28.64
N LEU A 237 5.74 17.58 27.83
CA LEU A 237 4.66 16.60 27.90
C LEU A 237 5.05 15.28 28.59
N VAL A 238 6.26 15.18 29.13
CA VAL A 238 6.73 13.99 29.86
C VAL A 238 6.39 14.03 31.34
N ALA A 239 6.16 12.88 31.92
CA ALA A 239 6.02 12.72 33.38
C ALA A 239 7.40 12.83 34.07
N PRO A 240 7.47 13.17 35.38
CA PRO A 240 8.74 13.36 36.08
C PRO A 240 9.66 12.13 36.07
N GLU A 241 9.09 10.91 36.08
CA GLU A 241 9.82 9.64 36.06
C GLU A 241 9.82 8.99 34.65
N ALA A 242 9.64 9.79 33.62
CA ALA A 242 9.58 9.31 32.25
C ALA A 242 10.94 8.78 31.76
N LEU A 243 10.88 7.99 30.70
CA LEU A 243 12.05 7.56 29.93
C LEU A 243 11.86 7.94 28.47
N ALA A 244 12.89 8.55 27.89
CA ALA A 244 13.00 8.82 26.47
C ALA A 244 13.94 7.82 25.79
N VAL A 245 13.49 7.24 24.67
CA VAL A 245 14.33 6.45 23.74
C VAL A 245 14.57 7.31 22.50
N VAL A 246 15.83 7.66 22.25
CA VAL A 246 16.20 8.60 21.17
C VAL A 246 17.11 7.92 20.16
N ASN A 247 16.69 7.88 18.90
CA ASN A 247 17.54 7.47 17.79
C ASN A 247 18.67 8.49 17.58
N VAL A 248 19.91 8.10 17.92
CA VAL A 248 21.09 8.98 17.82
C VAL A 248 21.76 8.97 16.45
N ASP A 249 21.30 8.16 15.52
CA ASP A 249 21.79 8.17 14.15
C ASP A 249 21.15 9.29 13.30
N ASP A 250 20.13 9.97 13.83
CA ASP A 250 19.47 11.10 13.19
C ASP A 250 20.24 12.42 13.43
N LEU A 251 20.27 13.29 12.41
CA LEU A 251 21.05 14.53 12.45
C LEU A 251 20.64 15.52 13.55
N VAL A 252 19.37 15.49 13.97
CA VAL A 252 18.86 16.40 15.03
C VAL A 252 18.85 15.77 16.42
N SER A 253 19.38 14.56 16.56
CA SER A 253 19.29 13.76 17.78
C SER A 253 19.88 14.44 19.00
N GLU A 254 20.99 15.18 18.91
CA GLU A 254 21.60 15.88 20.05
C GLU A 254 20.65 16.94 20.60
N ARG A 255 19.89 17.67 19.75
CA ARG A 255 18.88 18.62 20.24
C ARG A 255 17.75 17.92 21.00
N VAL A 256 17.36 16.73 20.58
CA VAL A 256 16.36 15.92 21.30
C VAL A 256 16.94 15.43 22.63
N CYS A 257 18.18 14.97 22.63
CA CYS A 257 18.87 14.55 23.86
C CYS A 257 19.02 15.72 24.84
N ASP A 258 19.32 16.93 24.37
CA ASP A 258 19.40 18.12 25.21
C ASP A 258 18.05 18.47 25.84
N ALA A 259 16.96 18.45 25.06
CA ALA A 259 15.61 18.66 25.59
C ALA A 259 15.24 17.63 26.68
N VAL A 260 15.62 16.35 26.50
CA VAL A 260 15.40 15.29 27.51
C VAL A 260 16.23 15.57 28.79
N ARG A 261 17.50 15.99 28.65
CA ARG A 261 18.37 16.32 29.79
C ARG A 261 17.85 17.54 30.57
N GLU A 262 17.41 18.58 29.85
CA GLU A 262 16.82 19.78 30.45
C GLU A 262 15.56 19.47 31.25
N ALA A 263 14.75 18.51 30.76
CA ALA A 263 13.57 18.04 31.49
C ALA A 263 13.91 17.13 32.70
N GLY A 264 15.16 16.72 32.88
CA GLY A 264 15.58 15.79 33.95
C GLY A 264 15.04 14.36 33.78
N VAL A 265 14.71 13.96 32.56
CA VAL A 265 14.10 12.67 32.21
C VAL A 265 15.19 11.65 31.86
N ALA A 266 14.96 10.38 32.18
CA ALA A 266 15.88 9.30 31.84
C ALA A 266 15.99 9.15 30.31
N LEU A 267 17.22 8.93 29.81
CA LEU A 267 17.52 8.85 28.38
C LEU A 267 18.18 7.53 28.04
N TRP A 268 17.64 6.82 27.06
CA TRP A 268 18.33 5.71 26.37
C TRP A 268 18.60 6.11 24.92
N ARG A 269 19.88 6.10 24.55
CA ARG A 269 20.36 6.43 23.20
C ARG A 269 20.36 5.14 22.37
N LEU A 270 19.69 5.18 21.24
CA LEU A 270 19.48 4.06 20.33
C LEU A 270 20.26 4.28 19.02
N SER A 271 21.04 3.27 18.61
CA SER A 271 21.63 3.21 17.26
C SER A 271 21.28 1.88 16.58
N ALA A 272 20.87 1.96 15.32
CA ALA A 272 20.55 0.79 14.49
C ALA A 272 21.14 0.92 13.06
N LYS A 273 22.06 1.85 12.84
CA LYS A 273 22.71 2.07 11.55
C LYS A 273 23.52 0.86 11.09
N ARG A 274 24.14 0.15 12.03
CA ARG A 274 24.88 -1.11 11.86
C ARG A 274 24.89 -1.90 13.16
N ALA A 275 25.34 -3.15 13.12
CA ALA A 275 25.65 -3.88 14.34
C ALA A 275 26.87 -3.24 15.02
N LEU A 276 26.82 -3.19 16.36
CA LEU A 276 27.88 -2.67 17.23
C LEU A 276 28.36 -3.77 18.19
N SER A 277 29.67 -3.78 18.49
CA SER A 277 30.18 -4.50 19.64
C SER A 277 29.83 -3.75 20.94
N ASP A 278 29.89 -4.44 22.07
CA ASP A 278 29.61 -3.84 23.39
C ASP A 278 30.60 -2.69 23.71
N ASP A 279 31.86 -2.82 23.27
CA ASP A 279 32.89 -1.79 23.44
C ASP A 279 32.57 -0.53 22.57
N GLU A 280 32.18 -0.71 21.30
CA GLU A 280 31.79 0.40 20.43
C GLU A 280 30.55 1.13 20.98
N ALA A 281 29.55 0.40 21.45
CA ALA A 281 28.34 0.96 22.06
C ALA A 281 28.68 1.77 23.31
N THR A 282 29.53 1.22 24.19
CA THR A 282 29.98 1.90 25.42
C THR A 282 30.75 3.17 25.11
N GLN A 283 31.70 3.14 24.16
CA GLN A 283 32.45 4.32 23.72
C GLN A 283 31.56 5.39 23.06
N GLY A 284 30.53 4.95 22.33
CA GLY A 284 29.54 5.83 21.72
C GLY A 284 28.47 6.34 22.68
N GLY A 285 28.40 5.83 23.92
CA GLY A 285 27.34 6.15 24.88
C GLY A 285 25.96 5.73 24.36
N VAL A 286 25.88 4.54 23.73
CA VAL A 286 24.66 3.97 23.18
C VAL A 286 24.19 2.82 24.06
N GLU A 287 22.98 2.92 24.59
CA GLU A 287 22.39 1.93 25.48
C GLU A 287 21.54 0.89 24.77
N VAL A 288 21.00 1.21 23.56
CA VAL A 288 20.17 0.33 22.77
C VAL A 288 20.80 0.14 21.39
N TYR A 289 21.22 -1.09 21.08
CA TYR A 289 21.90 -1.37 19.82
C TYR A 289 21.78 -2.83 19.40
N TRP A 290 21.91 -3.07 18.09
CA TRP A 290 22.02 -4.42 17.55
C TRP A 290 23.45 -4.93 17.67
N ARG A 291 23.66 -6.03 18.42
CA ARG A 291 24.95 -6.75 18.43
C ARG A 291 25.14 -7.55 17.14
N SER A 292 24.07 -8.07 16.58
CA SER A 292 24.02 -8.64 15.24
C SER A 292 22.71 -8.28 14.56
N LEU A 293 22.75 -8.01 13.27
CA LEU A 293 21.56 -7.66 12.47
C LEU A 293 21.68 -8.25 11.06
N THR A 294 20.68 -9.00 10.66
CA THR A 294 20.51 -9.53 9.31
C THR A 294 19.19 -9.03 8.74
N VAL A 295 19.26 -8.40 7.58
CA VAL A 295 18.10 -7.95 6.81
C VAL A 295 17.95 -8.86 5.58
N SER A 296 16.80 -9.46 5.39
CA SER A 296 16.55 -10.42 4.31
C SER A 296 15.15 -10.26 3.73
N ALA A 297 14.87 -10.97 2.65
CA ALA A 297 13.53 -11.01 2.06
C ALA A 297 12.47 -11.64 2.98
N SER A 298 12.85 -12.36 4.03
CA SER A 298 11.94 -12.90 5.04
C SER A 298 11.75 -11.99 6.25
N GLY A 299 12.45 -10.85 6.31
CA GLY A 299 12.38 -9.90 7.42
C GLY A 299 13.74 -9.62 8.08
N LEU A 300 13.69 -9.21 9.34
CA LEU A 300 14.87 -8.91 10.16
C LEU A 300 15.09 -10.00 11.21
N SER A 301 16.37 -10.28 11.50
CA SER A 301 16.76 -11.13 12.62
C SER A 301 18.07 -10.66 13.21
N GLY A 302 18.26 -10.86 14.51
CA GLY A 302 19.50 -10.44 15.17
C GLY A 302 19.39 -10.47 16.68
N GLU A 303 20.44 -9.98 17.34
CA GLU A 303 20.49 -9.80 18.80
C GLU A 303 20.49 -8.31 19.12
N LEU A 304 19.41 -7.86 19.78
CA LEU A 304 19.25 -6.49 20.28
C LEU A 304 19.62 -6.42 21.74
N VAL A 305 20.48 -5.47 22.09
CA VAL A 305 20.91 -5.18 23.48
C VAL A 305 20.18 -3.94 23.96
N THR A 306 19.69 -4.00 25.20
CA THR A 306 19.09 -2.87 25.92
C THR A 306 19.58 -2.87 27.37
N PRO A 307 19.41 -1.80 28.15
CA PRO A 307 19.74 -1.81 29.60
C PRO A 307 18.99 -2.85 30.44
N ARG A 308 17.93 -3.47 29.87
CA ARG A 308 17.13 -4.49 30.56
C ARG A 308 17.44 -5.92 30.11
N GLY A 309 18.31 -6.09 29.13
CA GLY A 309 18.72 -7.41 28.64
C GLY A 309 18.99 -7.45 27.16
N SER A 310 19.37 -8.64 26.70
CA SER A 310 19.60 -8.93 25.27
C SER A 310 18.51 -9.86 24.77
N TYR A 311 18.00 -9.56 23.55
CA TYR A 311 16.87 -10.26 22.92
C TYR A 311 17.26 -10.79 21.55
N ARG A 312 17.11 -12.10 21.32
CA ARG A 312 17.27 -12.70 19.99
C ARG A 312 15.96 -12.62 19.23
N LEU A 313 15.86 -11.61 18.36
CA LEU A 313 14.64 -11.24 17.65
C LEU A 313 14.56 -11.84 16.25
N ARG A 314 13.34 -12.15 15.84
CA ARG A 314 12.94 -12.39 14.45
C ARG A 314 11.68 -11.57 14.16
N SER A 315 11.65 -10.89 13.04
CA SER A 315 10.51 -10.06 12.64
C SER A 315 10.23 -10.24 11.16
N PRO A 316 8.97 -10.35 10.75
CA PRO A 316 8.58 -10.38 9.33
C PRO A 316 8.65 -9.01 8.66
N LEU A 317 8.89 -7.93 9.41
CA LEU A 317 8.95 -6.58 8.87
C LEU A 317 10.16 -6.41 7.96
N LEU A 318 9.94 -5.82 6.78
CA LEU A 318 10.95 -5.68 5.74
C LEU A 318 11.61 -4.28 5.77
N GLY A 319 12.88 -4.22 5.35
CA GLY A 319 13.64 -2.98 5.23
C GLY A 319 14.43 -2.63 6.50
N ALA A 320 15.67 -2.16 6.28
CA ALA A 320 16.62 -1.83 7.35
C ALA A 320 16.10 -0.75 8.32
N PHE A 321 15.24 0.16 7.85
CA PHE A 321 14.62 1.19 8.70
C PHE A 321 13.75 0.59 9.82
N ASN A 322 13.22 -0.63 9.66
CA ASN A 322 12.46 -1.31 10.70
C ASN A 322 13.34 -1.80 11.85
N ALA A 323 14.66 -1.84 11.68
CA ALA A 323 15.57 -2.11 12.81
C ALA A 323 15.45 -1.02 13.90
N TYR A 324 15.28 0.25 13.52
CA TYR A 324 15.01 1.37 14.45
C TYR A 324 13.65 1.24 15.13
N ASN A 325 12.61 0.92 14.33
CA ASN A 325 11.24 0.82 14.82
C ASN A 325 11.09 -0.31 15.84
N ILE A 326 11.66 -1.49 15.53
CA ILE A 326 11.68 -2.66 16.43
C ILE A 326 12.49 -2.36 17.68
N ALA A 327 13.71 -1.80 17.53
CA ALA A 327 14.58 -1.49 18.66
C ALA A 327 13.93 -0.48 19.62
N SER A 328 13.26 0.56 19.10
CA SER A 328 12.52 1.53 19.91
C SER A 328 11.38 0.86 20.69
N ALA A 329 10.58 0.02 20.01
CA ALA A 329 9.48 -0.69 20.64
C ALA A 329 9.95 -1.67 21.74
N VAL A 330 11.00 -2.45 21.47
CA VAL A 330 11.57 -3.41 22.43
C VAL A 330 12.23 -2.68 23.60
N ALA A 331 12.95 -1.57 23.37
CA ALA A 331 13.53 -0.77 24.44
C ALA A 331 12.45 -0.24 25.39
N ILE A 332 11.36 0.31 24.84
CA ILE A 332 10.22 0.77 25.66
C ILE A 332 9.59 -0.40 26.41
N ALA A 333 9.29 -1.52 25.74
CA ALA A 333 8.72 -2.71 26.40
C ALA A 333 9.61 -3.24 27.52
N GLY A 334 10.91 -3.34 27.29
CA GLY A 334 11.88 -3.72 28.32
C GLY A 334 11.90 -2.75 29.51
N SER A 335 11.77 -1.43 29.27
CA SER A 335 11.70 -0.41 30.33
C SER A 335 10.43 -0.51 31.19
N LEU A 336 9.42 -1.21 30.72
CA LEU A 336 8.16 -1.49 31.42
C LEU A 336 8.14 -2.88 32.06
N ASP A 337 9.32 -3.51 32.17
CA ASP A 337 9.54 -4.84 32.76
C ASP A 337 8.71 -5.95 32.09
N VAL A 338 8.43 -5.80 30.78
CA VAL A 338 7.74 -6.81 30.00
C VAL A 338 8.63 -8.05 29.87
N ASN A 339 8.05 -9.23 30.08
CA ASN A 339 8.79 -10.48 30.03
C ASN A 339 9.32 -10.79 28.60
N GLU A 340 10.47 -11.44 28.50
CA GLU A 340 11.16 -11.77 27.26
C GLU A 340 10.25 -12.52 26.27
N ARG A 341 9.45 -13.46 26.74
CA ARG A 341 8.56 -14.27 25.89
C ARG A 341 7.54 -13.41 25.14
N ALA A 342 6.94 -12.43 25.82
CA ALA A 342 5.99 -11.49 25.20
C ALA A 342 6.71 -10.61 24.18
N ILE A 343 7.92 -10.11 24.47
CA ILE A 343 8.74 -9.33 23.55
C ILE A 343 9.04 -10.14 22.28
N LEU A 344 9.60 -11.34 22.42
CA LEU A 344 9.97 -12.18 21.28
C LEU A 344 8.76 -12.53 20.42
N SER A 345 7.68 -13.01 21.04
CA SER A 345 6.48 -13.42 20.30
C SER A 345 5.73 -12.23 19.68
N GLY A 346 5.74 -11.05 20.32
CA GLY A 346 5.12 -9.84 19.80
C GLY A 346 5.84 -9.31 18.56
N VAL A 347 7.17 -9.29 18.59
CA VAL A 347 7.98 -8.88 17.41
C VAL A 347 7.82 -9.86 16.24
N GLU A 348 7.79 -11.18 16.54
CA GLU A 348 7.67 -12.22 15.51
C GLU A 348 6.28 -12.23 14.83
N ALA A 349 5.23 -11.93 15.57
CA ALA A 349 3.87 -11.95 15.04
C ALA A 349 3.41 -10.64 14.43
N CYS A 350 4.13 -9.53 14.66
CA CYS A 350 3.67 -8.21 14.25
C CYS A 350 3.63 -8.05 12.73
N VAL A 351 2.45 -7.75 12.21
CA VAL A 351 2.22 -7.32 10.84
C VAL A 351 1.54 -5.96 10.88
N VAL A 352 2.10 -4.98 10.16
CA VAL A 352 1.57 -3.63 10.14
C VAL A 352 0.81 -3.41 8.83
N SER A 353 -0.49 -3.15 8.95
CA SER A 353 -1.34 -2.98 7.78
C SER A 353 -0.84 -1.85 6.88
N GLY A 354 -0.65 -2.15 5.59
CA GLY A 354 -0.21 -1.19 4.58
C GLY A 354 1.19 -0.59 4.80
N ARG A 355 2.07 -1.26 5.55
CA ARG A 355 3.47 -0.86 5.77
C ARG A 355 4.39 -2.01 5.39
N MET A 356 4.86 -2.02 4.14
CA MET A 356 5.59 -3.17 3.55
C MET A 356 4.87 -4.49 3.83
N GLN A 357 3.54 -4.43 3.88
CA GLN A 357 2.71 -5.59 4.18
C GLN A 357 2.75 -6.59 3.02
N ARG A 358 3.16 -7.82 3.33
CA ARG A 358 3.19 -8.88 2.34
C ARG A 358 1.79 -9.42 2.07
N ALA A 359 1.40 -9.46 0.81
CA ALA A 359 0.24 -10.20 0.38
C ALA A 359 0.61 -11.69 0.20
N HIS A 360 -0.30 -12.56 0.58
CA HIS A 360 -0.15 -14.00 0.46
C HIS A 360 -1.31 -14.58 -0.32
N PRO A 361 -1.12 -15.69 -1.05
CA PRO A 361 -2.25 -16.44 -1.57
C PRO A 361 -3.20 -16.84 -0.43
N SER A 362 -4.50 -16.70 -0.65
CA SER A 362 -5.51 -17.04 0.37
C SER A 362 -5.69 -18.56 0.51
N ARG A 363 -5.33 -19.30 -0.53
CA ARG A 363 -5.38 -20.76 -0.57
C ARG A 363 -4.07 -21.32 -0.04
N ALA A 364 -4.08 -21.87 1.15
CA ALA A 364 -2.92 -22.45 1.83
C ALA A 364 -2.78 -23.95 1.59
N PRO A 365 -1.58 -24.53 1.86
CA PRO A 365 -0.26 -23.91 1.83
C PRO A 365 0.39 -24.04 0.45
N VAL A 366 0.97 -22.95 -0.06
CA VAL A 366 1.78 -22.98 -1.28
C VAL A 366 3.15 -23.53 -0.90
N THR A 367 3.51 -24.71 -1.36
CA THR A 367 4.77 -25.40 -1.01
C THR A 367 5.96 -25.00 -1.87
N ARG A 368 5.75 -24.17 -2.88
CA ARG A 368 6.78 -23.72 -3.83
C ARG A 368 6.95 -22.20 -3.84
N PRO A 369 8.07 -21.68 -4.37
CA PRO A 369 8.30 -20.24 -4.50
C PRO A 369 7.21 -19.56 -5.35
N TYR A 370 6.75 -18.41 -4.91
CA TYR A 370 5.85 -17.52 -5.64
C TYR A 370 6.34 -16.06 -5.49
N PRO A 371 5.97 -15.15 -6.42
CA PRO A 371 6.47 -13.80 -6.42
C PRO A 371 6.10 -13.05 -5.14
N SER A 372 6.97 -12.16 -4.72
CA SER A 372 6.74 -11.32 -3.55
C SER A 372 5.92 -10.09 -3.93
N VAL A 373 4.75 -9.90 -3.31
CA VAL A 373 3.93 -8.70 -3.47
C VAL A 373 3.81 -7.99 -2.14
N LEU A 374 4.18 -6.72 -2.11
CA LEU A 374 4.20 -5.86 -0.92
C LEU A 374 3.28 -4.67 -1.14
N VAL A 375 2.52 -4.32 -0.11
CA VAL A 375 1.65 -3.13 -0.09
C VAL A 375 2.21 -2.13 0.91
N ASP A 376 2.40 -0.88 0.47
CA ASP A 376 2.95 0.20 1.29
C ASP A 376 2.19 1.52 1.14
N TYR A 377 2.23 2.32 2.18
CA TYR A 377 1.62 3.65 2.23
C TYR A 377 2.49 4.75 1.60
N ALA A 378 3.63 4.43 1.01
CA ALA A 378 4.54 5.40 0.39
C ALA A 378 3.79 6.24 -0.67
N HIS A 379 3.42 7.47 -0.29
CA HIS A 379 2.65 8.42 -1.09
C HIS A 379 3.36 9.77 -1.25
N THR A 380 4.63 9.85 -0.82
CA THR A 380 5.54 10.98 -1.06
C THR A 380 6.75 10.52 -1.87
N PRO A 381 7.41 11.41 -2.62
CA PRO A 381 8.59 11.04 -3.42
C PRO A 381 9.71 10.41 -2.59
N ASP A 382 10.03 11.00 -1.44
CA ASP A 382 11.06 10.48 -0.51
C ASP A 382 10.70 9.08 0.01
N ALA A 383 9.45 8.88 0.45
CA ALA A 383 8.99 7.58 0.93
C ALA A 383 9.05 6.50 -0.16
N LEU A 384 8.67 6.83 -1.40
CA LEU A 384 8.73 5.89 -2.53
C LEU A 384 10.17 5.53 -2.89
N THR A 385 11.06 6.52 -2.95
CA THR A 385 12.50 6.31 -3.19
C THR A 385 13.09 5.37 -2.14
N ARG A 386 12.89 5.67 -0.84
CA ARG A 386 13.40 4.82 0.26
C ARG A 386 12.81 3.42 0.24
N ALA A 387 11.53 3.29 -0.13
CA ALA A 387 10.89 1.99 -0.26
C ALA A 387 11.56 1.14 -1.33
N LEU A 388 11.80 1.70 -2.53
CA LEU A 388 12.46 1.01 -3.63
C LEU A 388 13.94 0.69 -3.31
N GLU A 389 14.67 1.63 -2.72
CA GLU A 389 16.06 1.41 -2.27
C GLU A 389 16.16 0.29 -1.23
N ALA A 390 15.23 0.22 -0.29
CA ALA A 390 15.18 -0.84 0.72
C ALA A 390 14.85 -2.21 0.13
N LEU A 391 14.06 -2.27 -0.95
CA LEU A 391 13.62 -3.50 -1.59
C LEU A 391 14.60 -4.01 -2.66
N ARG A 392 15.35 -3.12 -3.30
CA ARG A 392 16.30 -3.50 -4.36
C ARG A 392 17.30 -4.58 -3.94
N PRO A 393 17.98 -4.48 -2.78
CA PRO A 393 18.88 -5.53 -2.32
C PRO A 393 18.20 -6.87 -1.95
N LEU A 394 16.90 -6.85 -1.72
CA LEU A 394 16.10 -8.01 -1.33
C LEU A 394 15.47 -8.73 -2.54
N CYS A 395 15.55 -8.12 -3.72
CA CYS A 395 14.96 -8.61 -4.95
C CYS A 395 16.04 -9.26 -5.83
N SER A 396 15.95 -10.56 -6.06
CA SER A 396 16.85 -11.30 -6.94
C SER A 396 16.41 -11.27 -8.42
N GLY A 397 15.11 -11.05 -8.66
CA GLY A 397 14.52 -10.85 -9.98
C GLY A 397 14.28 -9.38 -10.31
N ARG A 398 13.17 -9.09 -10.99
CA ARG A 398 12.73 -7.74 -11.32
C ARG A 398 12.02 -7.10 -10.13
N LEU A 399 12.31 -5.81 -9.89
CA LEU A 399 11.55 -4.97 -8.97
C LEU A 399 10.50 -4.18 -9.76
N LEU A 400 9.23 -4.48 -9.52
CA LEU A 400 8.09 -3.78 -10.11
C LEU A 400 7.55 -2.75 -9.12
N CYS A 401 7.12 -1.59 -9.61
CA CYS A 401 6.49 -0.54 -8.81
C CYS A 401 5.14 -0.16 -9.41
N LEU A 402 4.06 -0.37 -8.66
CA LEU A 402 2.71 0.04 -9.02
C LEU A 402 2.25 1.12 -8.06
N PHE A 403 1.87 2.30 -8.57
CA PHE A 403 1.36 3.37 -7.73
C PHE A 403 0.41 4.30 -8.48
N GLY A 404 -0.31 5.11 -7.70
CA GLY A 404 -1.12 6.23 -8.16
C GLY A 404 -0.94 7.44 -7.28
N CYS A 405 -1.46 8.59 -7.72
CA CYS A 405 -1.51 9.82 -6.93
C CYS A 405 -2.95 10.20 -6.62
N GLY A 406 -3.17 10.82 -5.45
CA GLY A 406 -4.48 11.32 -5.06
C GLY A 406 -4.87 12.59 -5.79
N GLY A 407 -6.16 12.73 -6.14
CA GLY A 407 -6.77 13.98 -6.59
C GLY A 407 -7.10 14.90 -5.41
N ASP A 408 -7.38 16.18 -5.69
CA ASP A 408 -7.65 17.24 -4.71
C ASP A 408 -6.57 17.32 -3.61
N ARG A 409 -5.32 17.14 -4.02
CA ARG A 409 -4.10 17.17 -3.19
C ARG A 409 -3.02 17.93 -3.95
N ASP A 410 -1.85 18.06 -3.33
CA ASP A 410 -0.69 18.70 -3.95
C ASP A 410 -0.34 18.05 -5.30
N ALA A 411 -0.64 18.74 -6.41
CA ALA A 411 -0.35 18.29 -7.75
C ALA A 411 1.15 18.37 -8.09
N HIS A 412 1.91 19.27 -7.44
CA HIS A 412 3.34 19.45 -7.71
C HIS A 412 4.17 18.20 -7.40
N LYS A 413 3.71 17.39 -6.43
CA LYS A 413 4.39 16.13 -6.10
C LYS A 413 4.21 15.01 -7.13
N ARG A 414 3.22 15.08 -8.04
CA ARG A 414 2.91 14.00 -9.00
C ARG A 414 4.08 13.69 -9.95
N PRO A 415 4.70 14.68 -10.62
CA PRO A 415 5.90 14.42 -11.42
C PRO A 415 7.08 13.91 -10.56
N LEU A 416 7.21 14.43 -9.33
CA LEU A 416 8.27 13.97 -8.42
C LEU A 416 8.07 12.51 -8.01
N MET A 417 6.85 12.05 -7.79
CA MET A 417 6.51 10.63 -7.57
C MET A 417 6.89 9.78 -8.77
N GLY A 418 6.58 10.25 -9.99
CA GLY A 418 6.99 9.59 -11.24
C GLY A 418 8.52 9.44 -11.32
N ARG A 419 9.27 10.50 -11.01
CA ARG A 419 10.74 10.46 -10.99
C ARG A 419 11.28 9.51 -9.91
N ALA A 420 10.67 9.50 -8.72
CA ALA A 420 11.06 8.62 -7.63
C ALA A 420 10.89 7.12 -7.97
N SER A 421 9.96 6.78 -8.88
CA SER A 421 9.69 5.39 -9.25
C SER A 421 10.72 4.75 -10.20
N VAL A 422 11.63 5.52 -10.77
CA VAL A 422 12.62 5.08 -11.78
C VAL A 422 13.62 4.04 -11.25
N GLY A 423 13.72 3.89 -9.93
CA GLY A 423 14.51 2.82 -9.29
C GLY A 423 13.94 1.40 -9.50
N ALA A 424 12.73 1.27 -10.06
CA ALA A 424 12.11 -0.01 -10.40
C ALA A 424 12.41 -0.41 -11.86
N ASP A 425 12.46 -1.73 -12.13
CA ASP A 425 12.67 -2.27 -13.47
C ASP A 425 11.43 -2.10 -14.38
N LEU A 426 10.23 -2.07 -13.79
CA LEU A 426 8.97 -1.80 -14.46
C LEU A 426 8.10 -0.91 -13.58
N VAL A 427 7.62 0.20 -14.13
CA VAL A 427 6.72 1.12 -13.46
C VAL A 427 5.31 0.99 -14.03
N ILE A 428 4.33 0.91 -13.14
CA ILE A 428 2.90 0.82 -13.47
C ILE A 428 2.19 1.99 -12.80
N LEU A 429 1.67 2.92 -13.60
CA LEU A 429 0.87 4.03 -13.12
C LEU A 429 -0.62 3.70 -13.21
N THR A 430 -1.33 3.91 -12.12
CA THR A 430 -2.76 3.62 -12.03
C THR A 430 -3.50 4.67 -11.19
N SER A 431 -4.82 4.54 -11.11
CA SER A 431 -5.64 5.40 -10.26
C SER A 431 -5.45 5.05 -8.77
N ASP A 432 -5.40 6.08 -7.93
CA ASP A 432 -5.49 5.96 -6.47
C ASP A 432 -6.89 6.41 -6.01
N ASN A 433 -7.02 7.53 -5.32
CA ASN A 433 -8.27 8.22 -4.98
C ASN A 433 -8.37 9.50 -5.84
N PRO A 434 -8.93 9.46 -7.05
CA PRO A 434 -9.00 10.62 -7.91
C PRO A 434 -9.92 11.73 -7.38
N ARG A 435 -10.81 11.39 -6.42
CA ARG A 435 -11.80 12.32 -5.85
C ARG A 435 -12.60 13.02 -6.95
N PHE A 436 -12.50 14.34 -7.07
CA PHE A 436 -13.22 15.11 -8.09
C PHE A 436 -12.40 15.38 -9.36
N GLU A 437 -11.10 15.05 -9.37
CA GLU A 437 -10.24 15.22 -10.54
C GLU A 437 -10.36 14.05 -11.55
N ASP A 438 -9.97 14.32 -12.80
CA ASP A 438 -9.88 13.28 -13.84
C ASP A 438 -8.68 12.34 -13.55
N PRO A 439 -8.92 11.04 -13.32
CA PRO A 439 -7.84 10.10 -13.04
C PRO A 439 -6.83 9.97 -14.19
N ALA A 440 -7.26 10.19 -15.44
CA ALA A 440 -6.36 10.15 -16.59
C ALA A 440 -5.36 11.31 -16.55
N GLN A 441 -5.81 12.52 -16.16
CA GLN A 441 -4.93 13.68 -16.01
C GLN A 441 -3.91 13.46 -14.89
N ILE A 442 -4.34 12.94 -13.75
CA ILE A 442 -3.43 12.64 -12.62
C ILE A 442 -2.32 11.66 -13.06
N ILE A 443 -2.67 10.63 -13.82
CA ILE A 443 -1.71 9.66 -14.36
C ILE A 443 -0.74 10.35 -15.34
N GLN A 444 -1.22 11.24 -16.21
CA GLN A 444 -0.38 11.97 -17.17
C GLN A 444 0.66 12.86 -16.46
N GLU A 445 0.27 13.52 -15.37
CA GLU A 445 1.18 14.36 -14.60
C GLU A 445 2.29 13.53 -13.91
N ALA A 446 1.96 12.35 -13.36
CA ALA A 446 2.95 11.42 -12.81
C ALA A 446 3.84 10.80 -13.92
N LEU A 447 3.25 10.50 -15.08
CA LEU A 447 3.97 9.97 -16.24
C LEU A 447 5.06 10.92 -16.73
N ALA A 448 4.81 12.23 -16.72
CA ALA A 448 5.81 13.23 -17.10
C ALA A 448 7.12 13.05 -16.29
N GLY A 449 7.02 12.81 -14.98
CA GLY A 449 8.17 12.55 -14.12
C GLY A 449 8.91 11.24 -14.44
N CYS A 450 8.19 10.17 -14.82
CA CYS A 450 8.79 8.92 -15.26
C CYS A 450 9.63 9.13 -16.55
N LEU A 451 9.10 9.91 -17.49
CA LEU A 451 9.78 10.22 -18.76
C LEU A 451 11.02 11.10 -18.53
N GLU A 452 10.93 12.11 -17.68
CA GLU A 452 12.07 12.93 -17.26
C GLU A 452 13.17 12.08 -16.57
N GLY A 453 12.77 11.03 -15.88
CA GLY A 453 13.65 10.05 -15.25
C GLY A 453 14.26 9.03 -16.22
N GLY A 454 13.93 9.10 -17.51
CA GLY A 454 14.55 8.28 -18.58
C GLY A 454 13.75 7.02 -18.95
N LEU A 455 12.56 6.77 -18.37
CA LEU A 455 11.71 5.66 -18.81
C LEU A 455 10.99 6.00 -20.12
N SER A 456 10.62 4.98 -20.89
CA SER A 456 9.79 5.11 -22.09
C SER A 456 8.37 4.61 -21.85
N VAL A 457 7.36 5.23 -22.51
CA VAL A 457 5.99 4.68 -22.47
C VAL A 457 5.92 3.40 -23.27
N SER A 458 5.26 2.40 -22.72
CA SER A 458 4.98 1.16 -23.43
C SER A 458 3.46 0.88 -23.47
N PRO A 459 2.90 0.43 -24.60
CA PRO A 459 1.52 -0.01 -24.66
C PRO A 459 1.25 -1.30 -23.87
N THR A 460 2.29 -2.03 -23.54
CA THR A 460 2.26 -3.25 -22.74
C THR A 460 3.32 -3.20 -21.64
N PRO A 461 3.11 -3.83 -20.48
CA PRO A 461 4.10 -3.86 -19.40
C PRO A 461 5.40 -4.54 -19.85
N ARG A 462 6.54 -3.86 -19.72
CA ARG A 462 7.88 -4.39 -20.01
C ARG A 462 8.95 -3.69 -19.19
N ALA A 463 10.08 -4.36 -18.97
CA ALA A 463 11.22 -3.81 -18.27
C ALA A 463 11.78 -2.55 -18.97
N GLY A 464 12.25 -1.58 -18.19
CA GLY A 464 12.77 -0.29 -18.65
C GLY A 464 11.71 0.67 -19.18
N ALA A 465 10.43 0.40 -18.89
CA ALA A 465 9.32 1.22 -19.36
C ALA A 465 8.30 1.51 -18.26
N VAL A 466 7.45 2.50 -18.55
CA VAL A 466 6.25 2.79 -17.77
C VAL A 466 5.01 2.38 -18.56
N TRP A 467 4.12 1.65 -17.90
CA TRP A 467 2.80 1.27 -18.40
C TRP A 467 1.72 1.93 -17.57
N THR A 468 0.62 2.34 -18.20
CA THR A 468 -0.47 3.04 -17.53
C THR A 468 -1.78 2.29 -17.65
N HIS A 469 -2.56 2.20 -16.58
CA HIS A 469 -3.90 1.62 -16.59
C HIS A 469 -4.81 2.29 -15.55
N LEU A 470 -5.99 2.77 -15.98
CA LEU A 470 -6.91 3.50 -15.11
C LEU A 470 -7.48 2.62 -13.97
N ASP A 471 -7.84 1.39 -14.28
CA ASP A 471 -8.41 0.45 -13.31
C ASP A 471 -7.27 -0.18 -12.48
N ARG A 472 -7.23 0.17 -11.18
CA ARG A 472 -6.20 -0.30 -10.25
C ARG A 472 -6.26 -1.81 -10.01
N ALA A 473 -7.46 -2.41 -9.97
CA ALA A 473 -7.58 -3.85 -9.78
C ALA A 473 -6.95 -4.60 -10.95
N ARG A 474 -7.27 -4.20 -12.17
CA ARG A 474 -6.67 -4.78 -13.38
C ARG A 474 -5.17 -4.51 -13.49
N ALA A 475 -4.71 -3.34 -13.04
CA ALA A 475 -3.27 -3.04 -13.00
C ALA A 475 -2.54 -4.02 -12.07
N ILE A 476 -3.08 -4.29 -10.88
CA ILE A 476 -2.54 -5.28 -9.91
C ILE A 476 -2.57 -6.69 -10.51
N GLU A 477 -3.72 -7.13 -11.04
CA GLU A 477 -3.87 -8.45 -11.66
C GLU A 477 -2.85 -8.66 -12.79
N THR A 478 -2.70 -7.66 -13.67
CA THR A 478 -1.74 -7.71 -14.78
C THR A 478 -0.31 -7.73 -14.26
N ALA A 479 0.03 -6.88 -13.30
CA ALA A 479 1.37 -6.85 -12.72
C ALA A 479 1.76 -8.22 -12.14
N VAL A 480 0.90 -8.81 -11.31
CA VAL A 480 1.15 -10.11 -10.69
C VAL A 480 1.24 -11.23 -11.74
N SER A 481 0.39 -11.20 -12.77
CA SER A 481 0.41 -12.25 -13.81
C SER A 481 1.70 -12.30 -14.63
N LEU A 482 2.46 -11.20 -14.66
CA LEU A 482 3.72 -11.08 -15.41
C LEU A 482 4.96 -11.43 -14.57
N MET A 483 4.79 -11.67 -13.27
CA MET A 483 5.92 -11.90 -12.37
C MET A 483 6.44 -13.32 -12.45
N ALA A 484 7.78 -13.43 -12.38
CA ALA A 484 8.47 -14.68 -12.07
C ALA A 484 8.53 -14.89 -10.53
N PRO A 485 8.82 -16.11 -10.06
CA PRO A 485 8.92 -16.39 -8.62
C PRO A 485 9.89 -15.50 -7.84
N ASP A 486 10.96 -15.04 -8.51
CA ASP A 486 12.02 -14.22 -7.91
C ASP A 486 11.75 -12.72 -8.01
N ASP A 487 10.67 -12.32 -8.68
CA ASP A 487 10.27 -10.91 -8.83
C ASP A 487 9.62 -10.38 -7.55
N LEU A 488 9.73 -9.05 -7.38
CA LEU A 488 9.10 -8.33 -6.29
C LEU A 488 8.26 -7.18 -6.83
N LEU A 489 7.00 -7.10 -6.44
CA LEU A 489 6.10 -5.99 -6.73
C LEU A 489 5.86 -5.14 -5.47
N LEU A 490 6.13 -3.85 -5.56
CA LEU A 490 5.67 -2.85 -4.61
C LEU A 490 4.39 -2.19 -5.12
N ILE A 491 3.29 -2.33 -4.38
CA ILE A 491 2.04 -1.59 -4.57
C ILE A 491 2.04 -0.44 -3.57
N ALA A 492 2.20 0.80 -4.06
CA ALA A 492 2.37 1.98 -3.23
C ALA A 492 1.19 2.96 -3.32
N GLY A 493 1.09 3.82 -2.32
CA GLY A 493 0.15 4.94 -2.23
C GLY A 493 -0.93 4.76 -1.18
N LYS A 494 -1.79 3.74 -1.31
CA LYS A 494 -2.96 3.52 -0.45
C LYS A 494 -2.65 2.84 0.89
N GLY A 495 -1.67 1.92 0.89
CA GLY A 495 -1.32 1.18 2.09
C GLY A 495 -2.53 0.47 2.73
N HIS A 496 -2.96 0.95 3.88
CA HIS A 496 -4.06 0.40 4.69
C HIS A 496 -5.46 0.93 4.33
N GLU A 497 -5.58 1.83 3.35
CA GLU A 497 -6.88 2.41 2.97
C GLU A 497 -7.77 1.36 2.28
N PRO A 498 -8.93 0.95 2.89
CA PRO A 498 -9.78 -0.12 2.36
C PRO A 498 -10.84 0.40 1.39
N TYR A 499 -10.61 1.54 0.74
CA TYR A 499 -11.56 2.16 -0.18
C TYR A 499 -10.86 2.87 -1.33
N GLN A 500 -11.59 3.08 -2.42
CA GLN A 500 -11.26 4.02 -3.49
C GLN A 500 -12.35 5.10 -3.58
N GLU A 501 -11.94 6.38 -3.60
CA GLU A 501 -12.83 7.52 -3.63
C GLU A 501 -12.86 8.16 -5.02
N VAL A 502 -14.04 8.14 -5.66
CA VAL A 502 -14.29 8.71 -7.00
C VAL A 502 -15.51 9.60 -6.93
N ARG A 503 -15.40 10.87 -7.27
CA ARG A 503 -16.49 11.88 -7.25
C ARG A 503 -17.25 11.95 -5.92
N GLY A 504 -16.51 11.78 -4.80
CA GLY A 504 -17.08 11.80 -3.46
C GLY A 504 -17.73 10.49 -3.00
N GLU A 505 -17.82 9.48 -3.85
CA GLU A 505 -18.30 8.15 -3.50
C GLU A 505 -17.12 7.25 -3.12
N ARG A 506 -17.22 6.55 -1.99
CA ARG A 506 -16.22 5.58 -1.51
C ARG A 506 -16.68 4.16 -1.79
N ALA A 507 -15.99 3.48 -2.70
CA ALA A 507 -16.17 2.06 -2.93
C ALA A 507 -15.12 1.26 -2.15
N ARG A 508 -15.49 0.08 -1.64
CA ARG A 508 -14.54 -0.83 -0.99
C ARG A 508 -13.45 -1.26 -1.99
N PHE A 509 -12.20 -1.03 -1.61
CA PHE A 509 -11.03 -1.43 -2.39
C PHE A 509 -9.82 -1.59 -1.47
N ASP A 510 -9.28 -2.78 -1.38
CA ASP A 510 -8.13 -3.11 -0.54
C ASP A 510 -7.03 -3.71 -1.42
N ASP A 511 -5.84 -3.06 -1.42
CA ASP A 511 -4.69 -3.48 -2.23
C ASP A 511 -4.18 -4.87 -1.85
N VAL A 512 -4.20 -5.23 -0.54
CA VAL A 512 -3.75 -6.54 -0.05
C VAL A 512 -4.71 -7.63 -0.50
N GLU A 513 -6.02 -7.40 -0.37
CA GLU A 513 -7.06 -8.33 -0.84
C GLU A 513 -6.93 -8.57 -2.34
N ARG A 514 -6.76 -7.51 -3.14
CA ARG A 514 -6.58 -7.60 -4.60
C ARG A 514 -5.30 -8.34 -4.99
N ALA A 515 -4.19 -8.04 -4.33
CA ALA A 515 -2.92 -8.73 -4.53
C ALA A 515 -3.00 -10.22 -4.17
N SER A 516 -3.68 -10.55 -3.06
CA SER A 516 -3.89 -11.95 -2.63
C SER A 516 -4.72 -12.73 -3.65
N LEU A 517 -5.80 -12.15 -4.18
CA LEU A 517 -6.60 -12.76 -5.25
C LEU A 517 -5.79 -12.93 -6.54
N ALA A 518 -4.96 -11.95 -6.91
CA ALA A 518 -4.07 -12.06 -8.06
C ALA A 518 -3.01 -13.15 -7.86
N LEU A 519 -2.46 -13.29 -6.65
CA LEU A 519 -1.54 -14.37 -6.30
C LEU A 519 -2.24 -15.74 -6.30
N ASP A 520 -3.50 -15.86 -5.86
CA ASP A 520 -4.27 -17.09 -5.97
C ASP A 520 -4.44 -17.52 -7.43
N ALA A 521 -4.72 -16.54 -8.31
CA ALA A 521 -4.78 -16.79 -9.75
C ALA A 521 -3.41 -17.22 -10.29
N TRP A 522 -2.33 -16.51 -9.89
CA TRP A 522 -0.96 -16.85 -10.30
C TRP A 522 -0.56 -18.27 -9.86
N VAL A 523 -0.81 -18.65 -8.60
CA VAL A 523 -0.54 -20.00 -8.08
C VAL A 523 -1.38 -21.05 -8.80
N SER A 524 -2.67 -20.78 -9.03
CA SER A 524 -3.57 -21.69 -9.74
C SER A 524 -3.19 -21.84 -11.21
N ASP A 525 -2.79 -20.74 -11.84
CA ASP A 525 -2.30 -20.75 -13.22
C ASP A 525 -0.99 -21.51 -13.32
N ASP A 526 -0.08 -21.34 -12.37
CA ASP A 526 1.19 -22.05 -12.35
C ASP A 526 1.02 -23.56 -12.06
N GLU A 527 0.07 -23.98 -11.22
CA GLU A 527 -0.26 -25.41 -11.02
C GLU A 527 -0.83 -26.08 -12.29
N LYS A 528 -1.58 -25.32 -13.09
CA LYS A 528 -2.13 -25.79 -14.35
C LYS A 528 -1.17 -25.58 -15.53
N VAL A 529 -0.32 -24.57 -15.48
CA VAL A 529 0.68 -24.20 -16.49
C VAL A 529 2.01 -24.93 -16.28
N ALA A 530 2.28 -25.57 -15.14
CA ALA A 530 3.25 -26.64 -15.07
C ALA A 530 2.93 -27.78 -16.09
N SER A 531 1.71 -27.79 -16.61
CA SER A 531 1.26 -28.69 -17.70
C SER A 531 0.89 -27.95 -19.02
N GLY A 532 0.96 -26.60 -19.07
CA GLY A 532 0.42 -25.79 -20.18
C GLY A 532 1.49 -25.19 -21.10
N MET A 533 1.65 -23.87 -21.05
CA MET A 533 2.55 -23.16 -21.96
C MET A 533 3.93 -23.00 -21.34
N SER A 534 4.85 -23.86 -21.67
CA SER A 534 6.28 -23.78 -21.40
C SER A 534 7.05 -24.14 -22.67
N THR A 535 8.33 -23.78 -22.73
CA THR A 535 9.18 -24.21 -23.87
C THR A 535 9.31 -25.75 -23.95
N GLU A 536 9.18 -26.46 -22.83
CA GLU A 536 9.15 -27.92 -22.76
C GLU A 536 7.86 -28.47 -23.40
N ALA A 537 6.70 -27.92 -22.99
CA ALA A 537 5.41 -28.28 -23.60
C ALA A 537 5.32 -27.88 -25.10
N LEU A 538 5.99 -26.76 -25.47
CA LEU A 538 6.09 -26.36 -26.87
C LEU A 538 6.91 -27.38 -27.66
N CYS A 539 8.08 -27.79 -27.18
CA CYS A 539 8.90 -28.81 -27.82
C CYS A 539 8.16 -30.16 -27.93
N GLU A 540 7.47 -30.58 -26.85
CA GLU A 540 6.67 -31.80 -26.84
C GLU A 540 5.54 -31.74 -27.89
N ALA A 541 4.81 -30.63 -27.97
CA ALA A 541 3.68 -30.48 -28.91
C ALA A 541 4.09 -30.32 -30.37
N SER A 542 5.30 -29.84 -30.65
CA SER A 542 5.80 -29.48 -31.98
C SER A 542 6.96 -30.37 -32.46
N GLU A 543 7.37 -31.39 -31.68
CA GLU A 543 8.58 -32.17 -31.89
C GLU A 543 9.83 -31.28 -32.07
N GLY A 544 9.81 -30.14 -31.34
CA GLY A 544 10.86 -29.13 -31.39
C GLY A 544 12.07 -29.46 -30.52
N GLU A 545 13.21 -28.88 -30.86
CA GLU A 545 14.48 -29.08 -30.19
C GLU A 545 15.03 -27.74 -29.68
N VAL A 546 15.44 -27.67 -28.39
CA VAL A 546 16.08 -26.47 -27.83
C VAL A 546 17.51 -26.37 -28.32
N ARG A 547 17.83 -25.25 -29.02
CA ARG A 547 19.19 -24.95 -29.52
C ARG A 547 19.99 -24.07 -28.55
N TYR A 548 19.28 -23.24 -27.78
CA TYR A 548 19.90 -22.37 -26.80
C TYR A 548 18.94 -22.04 -25.65
N GLY A 549 19.50 -21.90 -24.46
CA GLY A 549 18.76 -21.55 -23.26
C GLY A 549 18.20 -22.74 -22.49
N ALA A 550 17.71 -22.49 -21.27
CA ALA A 550 17.04 -23.49 -20.44
C ALA A 550 15.52 -23.41 -20.62
N HIS A 551 14.83 -24.51 -20.45
CA HIS A 551 13.37 -24.52 -20.47
C HIS A 551 12.79 -23.46 -19.52
N ARG A 552 11.81 -22.72 -20.01
CA ARG A 552 11.13 -21.68 -19.25
C ARG A 552 9.65 -21.62 -19.55
N ARG A 553 8.93 -20.90 -18.70
CA ARG A 553 7.52 -20.60 -18.88
C ARG A 553 7.32 -19.53 -19.97
N LEU A 554 6.23 -19.65 -20.71
CA LEU A 554 5.82 -18.72 -21.75
C LEU A 554 4.46 -18.10 -21.39
N THR A 555 4.28 -16.82 -21.66
CA THR A 555 3.05 -16.09 -21.34
C THR A 555 2.00 -16.14 -22.45
N GLY A 556 2.40 -16.57 -23.67
CA GLY A 556 1.54 -16.69 -24.83
C GLY A 556 2.35 -16.96 -26.09
N GLY A 557 1.73 -16.77 -27.24
CA GLY A 557 2.39 -16.91 -28.55
C GLY A 557 1.96 -15.83 -29.52
N GLU A 558 2.87 -15.41 -30.43
CA GLU A 558 2.64 -14.37 -31.41
C GLU A 558 3.48 -14.61 -32.69
N ILE A 559 3.02 -14.05 -33.81
CA ILE A 559 3.70 -14.09 -35.10
C ILE A 559 4.02 -12.67 -35.62
N ASP A 560 3.51 -11.63 -34.96
CA ASP A 560 3.72 -10.22 -35.30
C ASP A 560 4.45 -9.52 -34.15
N THR A 561 5.69 -9.06 -34.42
CA THR A 561 6.50 -8.38 -33.37
C THR A 561 5.84 -7.11 -32.83
N ARG A 562 4.93 -6.47 -33.55
CA ARG A 562 4.20 -5.27 -33.09
C ARG A 562 3.19 -5.62 -31.98
N ARG A 563 2.71 -6.87 -31.92
CA ARG A 563 1.75 -7.37 -30.94
C ARG A 563 2.39 -8.24 -29.87
N LEU A 564 3.68 -8.52 -30.02
CA LEU A 564 4.42 -9.37 -29.10
C LEU A 564 4.42 -8.76 -27.70
N MET A 565 4.11 -9.56 -26.71
CA MET A 565 4.25 -9.22 -25.29
C MET A 565 5.44 -9.95 -24.68
N GLU A 566 5.97 -9.40 -23.58
CA GLU A 566 7.09 -10.01 -22.87
C GLU A 566 6.77 -11.44 -22.43
N GLY A 567 7.70 -12.36 -22.68
CA GLY A 567 7.55 -13.78 -22.36
C GLY A 567 6.77 -14.60 -23.39
N HIS A 568 6.25 -14.01 -24.48
CA HIS A 568 5.63 -14.77 -25.56
C HIS A 568 6.64 -15.64 -26.32
N ALA A 569 6.18 -16.78 -26.86
CA ALA A 569 6.86 -17.45 -27.96
C ALA A 569 6.59 -16.68 -29.25
N PHE A 570 7.63 -16.30 -29.97
CA PHE A 570 7.52 -15.76 -31.31
C PHE A 570 7.74 -16.88 -32.34
N PHE A 571 6.72 -17.14 -33.15
CA PHE A 571 6.78 -18.16 -34.19
C PHE A 571 7.18 -17.51 -35.52
N CYS A 572 8.31 -17.91 -36.06
CA CYS A 572 8.83 -17.40 -37.34
C CYS A 572 8.12 -18.01 -38.53
N VAL A 573 6.84 -17.69 -38.72
CA VAL A 573 6.02 -18.23 -39.82
C VAL A 573 6.34 -17.50 -41.14
N GLN A 574 6.22 -18.24 -42.26
CA GLN A 574 6.41 -17.68 -43.57
C GLN A 574 5.10 -17.11 -44.12
N GLY A 575 5.07 -15.80 -44.37
CA GLY A 575 3.94 -15.08 -44.92
C GLY A 575 4.35 -14.24 -46.14
N ALA A 576 3.77 -13.04 -46.27
CA ALA A 576 4.24 -12.07 -47.27
C ALA A 576 5.70 -11.59 -47.02
N ARG A 577 6.18 -11.74 -45.82
CA ARG A 577 7.59 -11.61 -45.41
C ARG A 577 7.95 -12.83 -44.58
N ASP A 578 9.22 -13.20 -44.57
CA ASP A 578 9.68 -14.29 -43.71
C ASP A 578 9.73 -13.85 -42.27
N GLY A 579 9.05 -14.58 -41.36
CA GLY A 579 9.06 -14.27 -39.91
C GLY A 579 10.45 -14.32 -39.29
N HIS A 580 11.38 -15.07 -39.87
CA HIS A 580 12.76 -15.16 -39.43
C HIS A 580 13.49 -13.81 -39.51
N ASP A 581 13.17 -12.92 -40.47
CA ASP A 581 13.71 -11.57 -40.58
C ASP A 581 13.41 -10.71 -39.37
N PHE A 582 12.43 -11.08 -38.56
CA PHE A 582 11.99 -10.35 -37.36
C PHE A 582 12.41 -11.01 -36.05
N ALA A 583 13.14 -12.13 -36.10
CA ALA A 583 13.48 -12.91 -34.90
C ALA A 583 14.31 -12.08 -33.88
N LEU A 584 15.30 -11.33 -34.36
CA LEU A 584 16.10 -10.43 -33.49
C LEU A 584 15.23 -9.31 -32.89
N ASN A 585 14.37 -8.70 -33.69
CA ASN A 585 13.42 -7.67 -33.20
C ASN A 585 12.43 -8.25 -32.16
N ALA A 586 12.02 -9.50 -32.31
CA ALA A 586 11.20 -10.17 -31.31
C ALA A 586 11.95 -10.34 -29.97
N LEU A 587 13.24 -10.68 -29.98
CA LEU A 587 14.08 -10.72 -28.77
C LEU A 587 14.18 -9.36 -28.09
N GLU A 588 14.47 -8.30 -28.86
CA GLU A 588 14.53 -6.94 -28.35
C GLU A 588 13.22 -6.45 -27.74
N ARG A 589 12.09 -7.02 -28.17
CA ARG A 589 10.76 -6.78 -27.61
C ARG A 589 10.38 -7.69 -26.45
N GLY A 590 11.30 -8.56 -25.99
CA GLY A 590 11.12 -9.38 -24.81
C GLY A 590 10.45 -10.74 -25.08
N ALA A 591 10.62 -11.30 -26.28
CA ALA A 591 10.21 -12.69 -26.54
C ALA A 591 10.82 -13.65 -25.52
N GLY A 592 10.01 -14.54 -24.94
CA GLY A 592 10.48 -15.59 -24.05
C GLY A 592 11.06 -16.80 -24.79
N ALA A 593 10.60 -17.03 -26.00
CA ALA A 593 11.15 -18.03 -26.92
C ALA A 593 11.07 -17.55 -28.37
N ILE A 594 12.00 -17.99 -29.19
CA ILE A 594 11.97 -17.83 -30.65
C ILE A 594 11.87 -19.20 -31.25
N VAL A 595 10.86 -19.44 -32.08
CA VAL A 595 10.58 -20.69 -32.74
C VAL A 595 10.91 -20.54 -34.23
N THR A 596 11.99 -21.20 -34.67
CA THR A 596 12.50 -21.11 -36.03
C THR A 596 12.37 -22.45 -36.76
N ARG A 597 12.47 -22.40 -38.08
CA ARG A 597 12.55 -23.62 -38.89
C ARG A 597 13.91 -24.32 -38.66
N ARG A 598 13.91 -25.63 -38.61
CA ARG A 598 15.14 -26.44 -38.50
C ARG A 598 16.11 -26.12 -39.61
N GLY A 599 17.38 -25.87 -39.22
CA GLY A 599 18.45 -25.49 -40.13
C GLY A 599 18.49 -24.01 -40.50
N TRP A 600 17.61 -23.17 -39.93
CA TRP A 600 17.78 -21.70 -40.03
C TRP A 600 19.00 -21.24 -39.22
N ALA A 601 19.73 -20.29 -39.78
CA ALA A 601 20.86 -19.66 -39.08
C ALA A 601 20.73 -18.13 -39.11
N PRO A 602 21.03 -17.44 -38.01
CA PRO A 602 21.04 -15.99 -37.99
C PRO A 602 22.20 -15.43 -38.82
N ASP A 603 22.03 -14.24 -39.39
CA ASP A 603 23.07 -13.55 -40.17
C ASP A 603 24.32 -13.24 -39.33
N ASP A 604 24.14 -12.89 -38.04
CA ASP A 604 25.19 -12.67 -37.05
C ASP A 604 24.95 -13.60 -35.84
N PRO A 605 25.67 -14.74 -35.76
CA PRO A 605 25.52 -15.70 -34.66
C PRO A 605 26.00 -15.17 -33.29
N GLU A 606 26.94 -14.22 -33.24
CA GLU A 606 27.44 -13.64 -31.99
C GLU A 606 26.39 -12.68 -31.42
N GLN A 607 25.91 -11.74 -32.24
CA GLN A 607 24.82 -10.83 -31.87
C GLN A 607 23.56 -11.60 -31.42
N TRP A 608 23.21 -12.66 -32.14
CA TRP A 608 22.07 -13.54 -31.82
C TRP A 608 22.19 -14.17 -30.44
N THR A 609 23.35 -14.78 -30.16
CA THR A 609 23.61 -15.46 -28.89
C THR A 609 23.64 -14.46 -27.73
N GLU A 610 24.23 -13.28 -27.94
CA GLU A 610 24.23 -12.19 -26.95
C GLU A 610 22.79 -11.69 -26.66
N ALA A 611 21.96 -11.52 -27.70
CA ALA A 611 20.57 -11.13 -27.54
C ALA A 611 19.74 -12.17 -26.77
N LEU A 612 19.90 -13.47 -27.09
CA LEU A 612 19.25 -14.55 -26.36
C LEU A 612 19.65 -14.55 -24.87
N ALA A 613 20.92 -14.37 -24.58
CA ALA A 613 21.43 -14.31 -23.20
C ALA A 613 20.90 -13.08 -22.47
N ARG A 614 20.93 -11.89 -23.08
CA ARG A 614 20.46 -10.62 -22.51
C ARG A 614 18.99 -10.67 -22.14
N HIS A 615 18.17 -11.31 -22.96
CA HIS A 615 16.72 -11.42 -22.75
C HIS A 615 16.30 -12.74 -22.08
N HIS A 616 17.27 -13.57 -21.68
CA HIS A 616 17.00 -14.91 -21.10
C HIS A 616 16.03 -15.73 -21.95
N ALA A 617 16.08 -15.58 -23.27
CA ALA A 617 15.17 -16.20 -24.20
C ALA A 617 15.66 -17.60 -24.60
N VAL A 618 14.71 -18.45 -25.02
CA VAL A 618 14.98 -19.81 -25.51
C VAL A 618 14.86 -19.84 -27.02
N TRP A 619 15.84 -20.44 -27.69
CA TRP A 619 15.75 -20.71 -29.12
C TRP A 619 15.34 -22.16 -29.35
N VAL A 620 14.20 -22.35 -30.04
CA VAL A 620 13.63 -23.65 -30.35
C VAL A 620 13.58 -23.83 -31.89
N GLU A 621 14.10 -24.93 -32.38
CA GLU A 621 13.95 -25.34 -33.80
C GLU A 621 12.84 -26.37 -33.97
N VAL A 622 12.02 -26.19 -34.99
CA VAL A 622 10.92 -27.08 -35.38
C VAL A 622 10.98 -27.29 -36.88
N ASP A 623 10.33 -28.34 -37.39
CA ASP A 623 10.29 -28.62 -38.83
C ASP A 623 9.49 -27.54 -39.58
N ASP A 624 8.33 -27.12 -39.01
CA ASP A 624 7.47 -26.07 -39.56
C ASP A 624 6.93 -25.19 -38.41
N PRO A 625 7.32 -23.89 -38.29
CA PRO A 625 6.81 -22.98 -37.26
C PRO A 625 5.30 -22.75 -37.30
N GLU A 626 4.65 -22.88 -38.46
CA GLU A 626 3.21 -22.75 -38.59
C GLU A 626 2.48 -23.99 -38.01
N GLU A 627 2.98 -25.18 -38.32
CA GLU A 627 2.46 -26.42 -37.74
C GLU A 627 2.72 -26.48 -36.25
N ALA A 628 3.89 -26.01 -35.78
CA ALA A 628 4.22 -25.89 -34.38
C ALA A 628 3.23 -24.97 -33.66
N LEU A 629 2.91 -23.79 -34.23
CA LEU A 629 1.90 -22.88 -33.68
C LEU A 629 0.55 -23.56 -33.51
N ARG A 630 0.10 -24.31 -34.54
CA ARG A 630 -1.18 -25.05 -34.50
C ARG A 630 -1.20 -26.15 -33.46
N SER A 631 -0.15 -26.95 -33.40
CA SER A 631 -0.03 -28.05 -32.45
C SER A 631 0.01 -27.58 -31.00
N VAL A 632 0.84 -26.56 -30.72
CA VAL A 632 0.96 -25.93 -29.40
C VAL A 632 -0.37 -25.31 -28.98
N ALA A 633 -1.07 -24.60 -29.87
CA ALA A 633 -2.35 -23.97 -29.57
C ALA A 633 -3.45 -25.00 -29.25
N SER A 634 -3.49 -26.12 -30.03
CA SER A 634 -4.44 -27.20 -29.78
C SER A 634 -4.18 -27.88 -28.44
N GLN A 635 -2.93 -28.22 -28.13
CA GLN A 635 -2.54 -28.81 -26.86
C GLN A 635 -2.79 -27.86 -25.67
N HIS A 636 -2.47 -26.57 -25.81
CA HIS A 636 -2.77 -25.52 -24.82
C HIS A 636 -4.27 -25.47 -24.51
N ARG A 637 -5.11 -25.45 -25.53
CA ARG A 637 -6.57 -25.49 -25.36
C ARG A 637 -7.01 -26.74 -24.60
N GLU A 638 -6.51 -27.93 -24.96
CA GLU A 638 -6.91 -29.19 -24.32
C GLU A 638 -6.47 -29.26 -22.83
N ARG A 639 -5.27 -28.79 -22.52
CA ARG A 639 -4.70 -28.87 -21.17
C ARG A 639 -5.27 -27.83 -20.21
N LEU A 640 -5.60 -26.64 -20.71
CA LEU A 640 -5.93 -25.51 -19.82
C LEU A 640 -7.40 -25.10 -19.82
N PHE A 641 -8.11 -25.26 -20.91
CA PHE A 641 -9.46 -24.73 -21.03
C PHE A 641 -10.53 -25.80 -20.73
N THR A 642 -11.17 -25.63 -19.58
CA THR A 642 -12.27 -26.49 -19.11
C THR A 642 -13.66 -25.84 -19.30
N GLY A 643 -13.73 -24.64 -19.84
CA GLY A 643 -14.96 -23.90 -20.10
C GLY A 643 -15.67 -24.36 -21.38
N VAL A 644 -16.71 -23.66 -21.77
CA VAL A 644 -17.48 -23.93 -22.98
C VAL A 644 -16.91 -23.13 -24.16
N LEU A 645 -16.43 -23.82 -25.19
CA LEU A 645 -15.97 -23.25 -26.44
C LEU A 645 -17.05 -23.33 -27.50
N ILE A 646 -17.38 -22.18 -28.09
CA ILE A 646 -18.36 -22.00 -29.16
C ILE A 646 -17.60 -21.69 -30.45
N GLY A 647 -17.68 -22.53 -31.44
CA GLY A 647 -17.15 -22.31 -32.79
C GLY A 647 -18.23 -21.70 -33.67
N LEU A 648 -17.90 -20.60 -34.34
CA LEU A 648 -18.84 -19.83 -35.15
C LEU A 648 -18.36 -19.70 -36.59
N THR A 649 -19.17 -20.10 -37.56
CA THR A 649 -18.89 -19.88 -38.97
C THR A 649 -20.11 -19.45 -39.75
N GLY A 650 -19.96 -19.19 -41.04
CA GLY A 650 -21.03 -18.82 -42.01
C GLY A 650 -20.56 -17.86 -43.07
N SER A 651 -21.34 -17.64 -44.09
CA SER A 651 -21.03 -16.68 -45.17
C SER A 651 -21.14 -15.23 -44.69
N ASN A 652 -22.21 -14.86 -43.94
CA ASN A 652 -22.47 -13.52 -43.42
C ASN A 652 -22.85 -13.58 -41.94
N GLY A 653 -22.66 -12.45 -41.24
CA GLY A 653 -23.11 -12.28 -39.85
C GLY A 653 -22.21 -12.89 -38.78
N LYS A 654 -21.06 -13.49 -39.12
CA LYS A 654 -20.11 -14.08 -38.17
C LYS A 654 -19.66 -13.13 -37.07
N THR A 655 -19.08 -12.01 -37.47
CA THR A 655 -18.51 -11.03 -36.52
C THR A 655 -19.58 -10.42 -35.59
N SER A 656 -20.75 -10.06 -36.14
CA SER A 656 -21.85 -9.53 -35.33
C SER A 656 -22.36 -10.56 -34.32
N THR A 657 -22.51 -11.83 -34.73
CA THR A 657 -22.93 -12.91 -33.83
C THR A 657 -21.88 -13.20 -32.76
N LYS A 658 -20.59 -13.17 -33.13
CA LYS A 658 -19.46 -13.32 -32.21
C LYS A 658 -19.50 -12.24 -31.12
N GLU A 659 -19.63 -10.96 -31.49
CA GLU A 659 -19.66 -9.84 -30.54
C GLU A 659 -20.87 -9.91 -29.60
N LEU A 660 -22.04 -10.25 -30.13
CA LEU A 660 -23.26 -10.42 -29.32
C LEU A 660 -23.12 -11.59 -28.33
N LEU A 661 -22.60 -12.72 -28.78
CA LEU A 661 -22.36 -13.89 -27.91
C LEU A 661 -21.31 -13.57 -26.83
N ALA A 662 -20.20 -12.94 -27.22
CA ALA A 662 -19.14 -12.58 -26.27
C ALA A 662 -19.67 -11.60 -25.22
N SER A 663 -20.43 -10.59 -25.61
CA SER A 663 -21.06 -9.64 -24.71
C SER A 663 -22.07 -10.29 -23.76
N ALA A 664 -22.92 -11.18 -24.26
CA ALA A 664 -23.89 -11.90 -23.43
C ALA A 664 -23.23 -12.86 -22.43
N LEU A 665 -22.23 -13.61 -22.87
CA LEU A 665 -21.53 -14.58 -22.05
C LEU A 665 -20.62 -13.94 -21.01
N SER A 666 -20.06 -12.75 -21.30
CA SER A 666 -19.24 -12.01 -20.33
C SER A 666 -20.02 -11.61 -19.07
N GLN A 667 -21.35 -11.49 -19.13
CA GLN A 667 -22.22 -11.27 -17.99
C GLN A 667 -22.30 -12.53 -17.06
N ARG A 668 -21.92 -13.69 -17.57
CA ARG A 668 -21.96 -14.97 -16.84
C ARG A 668 -20.57 -15.44 -16.39
N GLY A 669 -19.51 -14.83 -16.89
CA GLY A 669 -18.13 -15.15 -16.51
C GLY A 669 -17.08 -14.71 -17.53
N PRO A 670 -15.79 -14.80 -17.17
CA PRO A 670 -14.69 -14.44 -18.05
C PRO A 670 -14.79 -15.14 -19.42
N THR A 671 -14.76 -14.36 -20.48
CA THR A 671 -15.01 -14.82 -21.85
C THR A 671 -13.88 -14.34 -22.77
N VAL A 672 -13.34 -15.24 -23.58
CA VAL A 672 -12.41 -14.93 -24.69
C VAL A 672 -13.17 -14.98 -26.01
N ALA A 673 -12.92 -14.03 -26.89
CA ALA A 673 -13.45 -14.05 -28.25
C ALA A 673 -12.34 -13.76 -29.25
N THR A 674 -12.53 -14.24 -30.50
CA THR A 674 -11.67 -13.89 -31.63
C THR A 674 -11.63 -12.36 -31.81
N GLU A 675 -10.43 -11.78 -31.83
CA GLU A 675 -10.21 -10.36 -32.10
C GLU A 675 -10.19 -10.09 -33.60
N GLY A 676 -10.89 -9.01 -33.99
CA GLY A 676 -10.91 -8.58 -35.40
C GLY A 676 -11.26 -9.73 -36.34
N ASN A 677 -10.39 -9.98 -37.32
CA ASN A 677 -10.50 -11.00 -38.34
C ASN A 677 -9.51 -12.17 -38.17
N PHE A 678 -9.05 -12.44 -36.93
CA PHE A 678 -8.15 -13.57 -36.61
C PHE A 678 -8.89 -14.92 -36.67
N ASN A 679 -9.55 -15.19 -37.77
CA ASN A 679 -10.46 -16.31 -37.96
C ASN A 679 -9.94 -17.42 -38.92
N ASN A 680 -8.66 -17.30 -39.33
CA ASN A 680 -7.99 -18.24 -40.26
C ASN A 680 -7.05 -19.21 -39.53
N HIS A 681 -6.26 -19.99 -40.30
CA HIS A 681 -5.31 -21.01 -39.82
C HIS A 681 -4.16 -20.50 -38.96
N LEU A 682 -3.89 -19.18 -38.93
CA LEU A 682 -2.94 -18.52 -38.01
C LEU A 682 -3.66 -17.83 -36.86
N GLY A 683 -4.76 -17.14 -37.13
CA GLY A 683 -5.48 -16.33 -36.15
C GLY A 683 -6.23 -17.17 -35.10
N VAL A 684 -6.83 -18.28 -35.48
CA VAL A 684 -7.49 -19.18 -34.52
C VAL A 684 -6.50 -19.76 -33.52
N PRO A 685 -5.35 -20.30 -33.91
CA PRO A 685 -4.31 -20.73 -32.97
C PRO A 685 -3.88 -19.63 -32.00
N LEU A 686 -3.62 -18.41 -32.46
CA LEU A 686 -3.27 -17.27 -31.60
C LEU A 686 -4.39 -16.94 -30.62
N THR A 687 -5.65 -17.05 -31.02
CA THR A 687 -6.78 -16.87 -30.10
C THR A 687 -6.85 -17.99 -29.06
N LEU A 688 -6.56 -19.24 -29.44
CA LEU A 688 -6.52 -20.38 -28.50
C LEU A 688 -5.38 -20.24 -27.48
N LEU A 689 -4.22 -19.69 -27.83
CA LEU A 689 -3.10 -19.43 -26.91
C LEU A 689 -3.42 -18.35 -25.88
N ARG A 690 -4.49 -17.57 -26.07
CA ARG A 690 -5.00 -16.60 -25.09
C ARG A 690 -5.93 -17.22 -24.04
N LEU A 691 -6.34 -18.46 -24.21
CA LEU A 691 -7.16 -19.15 -23.22
C LEU A 691 -6.42 -19.31 -21.91
N ARG A 692 -7.16 -19.15 -20.82
CA ARG A 692 -6.67 -19.28 -19.44
C ARG A 692 -7.67 -20.11 -18.64
N PRO A 693 -7.27 -20.79 -17.56
CA PRO A 693 -8.15 -21.62 -16.74
C PRO A 693 -9.38 -20.90 -16.18
N GLN A 694 -9.26 -19.59 -15.90
CA GLN A 694 -10.38 -18.78 -15.39
C GLN A 694 -11.44 -18.49 -16.42
N HIS A 695 -11.17 -18.65 -17.72
CA HIS A 695 -12.16 -18.39 -18.76
C HIS A 695 -13.24 -19.48 -18.74
N ARG A 696 -14.48 -19.04 -18.57
CA ARG A 696 -15.66 -19.94 -18.60
C ARG A 696 -16.19 -20.16 -20.01
N PHE A 697 -15.95 -19.19 -20.89
CA PHE A 697 -16.46 -19.20 -22.25
C PHE A 697 -15.37 -18.77 -23.24
N ALA A 698 -15.41 -19.37 -24.43
CA ALA A 698 -14.62 -18.94 -25.59
C ALA A 698 -15.51 -18.88 -26.82
N VAL A 699 -15.47 -17.79 -27.58
CA VAL A 699 -16.22 -17.61 -28.82
C VAL A 699 -15.23 -17.47 -29.98
N ILE A 700 -15.06 -18.53 -30.76
CA ILE A 700 -14.05 -18.64 -31.81
C ILE A 700 -14.72 -18.50 -33.18
N GLU A 701 -14.44 -17.37 -33.84
CA GLU A 701 -14.86 -17.17 -35.23
C GLU A 701 -13.95 -17.95 -36.16
N MET A 702 -14.54 -18.70 -37.06
CA MET A 702 -13.86 -19.58 -38.05
C MET A 702 -14.24 -19.13 -39.46
N GLY A 703 -13.27 -18.56 -40.17
CA GLY A 703 -13.41 -18.17 -41.58
C GLY A 703 -12.94 -19.26 -42.51
N MET A 704 -13.35 -19.20 -43.75
CA MET A 704 -12.81 -20.06 -44.81
C MET A 704 -12.72 -19.31 -46.16
N SER A 705 -11.65 -19.55 -46.85
CA SER A 705 -11.41 -19.15 -48.22
C SER A 705 -11.32 -20.37 -49.17
N ALA A 706 -10.98 -21.54 -48.62
CA ALA A 706 -10.81 -22.78 -49.35
C ALA A 706 -11.53 -23.95 -48.67
N ARG A 707 -11.79 -24.96 -49.47
CA ARG A 707 -12.42 -26.23 -48.98
C ARG A 707 -11.52 -26.94 -48.00
N GLY A 708 -12.07 -27.31 -46.83
CA GLY A 708 -11.36 -28.07 -45.80
C GLY A 708 -10.86 -27.18 -44.64
N GLU A 709 -10.79 -25.84 -44.74
CA GLU A 709 -10.28 -24.94 -43.70
C GLU A 709 -11.14 -24.99 -42.43
N ILE A 710 -12.48 -24.99 -42.54
CA ILE A 710 -13.34 -25.10 -41.34
C ILE A 710 -13.09 -26.46 -40.63
N ALA A 711 -12.85 -27.52 -41.36
CA ALA A 711 -12.52 -28.82 -40.75
C ALA A 711 -11.20 -28.79 -40.00
N LEU A 712 -10.18 -28.07 -40.52
CA LEU A 712 -8.92 -27.83 -39.83
C LEU A 712 -9.14 -27.04 -38.54
N LEU A 713 -9.78 -25.86 -38.63
CA LEU A 713 -10.04 -25.00 -37.49
C LEU A 713 -10.87 -25.67 -36.39
N THR A 714 -11.85 -26.49 -36.80
CA THR A 714 -12.69 -27.28 -35.89
C THR A 714 -11.85 -28.32 -35.13
N ARG A 715 -10.90 -29.01 -35.83
CA ARG A 715 -10.00 -29.97 -35.18
C ARG A 715 -9.06 -29.29 -34.18
N LEU A 716 -8.60 -28.08 -34.46
CA LEU A 716 -7.74 -27.31 -33.56
C LEU A 716 -8.51 -26.81 -32.30
N ALA A 717 -9.67 -26.22 -32.48
CA ALA A 717 -10.45 -25.63 -31.42
C ALA A 717 -11.32 -26.62 -30.63
N LYS A 718 -11.74 -27.72 -31.24
CA LYS A 718 -12.65 -28.75 -30.67
C LYS A 718 -13.83 -28.10 -29.93
N PRO A 719 -14.73 -27.38 -30.65
CA PRO A 719 -15.83 -26.65 -30.02
C PRO A 719 -16.86 -27.59 -29.39
N HIS A 720 -17.42 -27.18 -28.26
CA HIS A 720 -18.56 -27.88 -27.63
C HIS A 720 -19.87 -27.53 -28.30
N VAL A 721 -19.96 -26.33 -28.87
CA VAL A 721 -21.13 -25.84 -29.60
C VAL A 721 -20.68 -25.25 -30.94
N GLY A 722 -21.29 -25.69 -32.01
CA GLY A 722 -21.08 -25.12 -33.34
C GLY A 722 -22.26 -24.25 -33.76
N VAL A 723 -21.97 -23.02 -34.25
CA VAL A 723 -22.97 -22.08 -34.77
C VAL A 723 -22.67 -21.78 -36.23
N ILE A 724 -23.66 -21.96 -37.10
CA ILE A 724 -23.61 -21.56 -38.50
C ILE A 724 -24.62 -20.43 -38.69
N THR A 725 -24.15 -19.23 -39.02
CA THR A 725 -25.04 -18.06 -39.17
C THR A 725 -25.87 -18.13 -40.43
N THR A 726 -25.22 -18.24 -41.53
CA THR A 726 -25.85 -18.33 -42.87
C THR A 726 -24.95 -19.14 -43.81
N VAL A 727 -25.57 -19.80 -44.76
CA VAL A 727 -24.84 -20.44 -45.88
C VAL A 727 -25.35 -19.77 -47.16
N ALA A 728 -24.50 -19.06 -47.85
CA ALA A 728 -24.78 -18.39 -49.11
C ALA A 728 -23.58 -18.48 -50.05
N SER A 729 -23.75 -18.24 -51.32
CA SER A 729 -22.66 -18.17 -52.30
C SER A 729 -21.67 -17.07 -51.89
N ALA A 730 -20.51 -17.46 -51.44
CA ALA A 730 -19.39 -16.56 -51.08
C ALA A 730 -18.09 -17.29 -51.48
N HIS A 731 -17.07 -16.53 -51.92
CA HIS A 731 -15.74 -17.08 -52.27
C HIS A 731 -15.82 -18.17 -53.38
N LEU A 732 -16.51 -17.85 -54.46
CA LEU A 732 -16.65 -18.74 -55.63
C LEU A 732 -15.56 -18.52 -56.69
N GLU A 733 -14.59 -17.67 -56.44
CA GLU A 733 -13.44 -17.39 -57.29
C GLU A 733 -12.33 -18.44 -57.13
#